data_934baaf1e045a96e987a3027dd914975
#
_entry.id   934baaf1e045a96e987a3027dd914975
#
_cell.length_a   1.000
_cell.length_b   1.000
_cell.length_c   1.000
_cell.angle_alpha   90.00
_cell.angle_beta   90.00
_cell.angle_gamma   90.00
#
_symmetry.space_group_name_H-M   'P 1'
#
loop_
_entity.id
_entity.type
_entity.pdbx_description
1 polymer ?
#
loop_
_entity_poly.entity_id
_entity_poly.type
_entity_poly.pdbx_seq_one_letter_code
_entity_poly.pdbx_strand_id
1 'polypeptide(L)'
;MSERTTGKKFIKIRGANVNNLKNLSVDIPRDEFVVLTGVSGSGKSSLAFDTIYAEGQRRYMESLSSYARQFLGQMEKPDVESIEGLPPAISIDQKSTNRNPRSTVGTVTEIYDYFRLLYARIGIPHCPKCGKEIKKQTVDQMVDHIMALPERTKLQLLAPVVRGRKGTHAKLLDQAKRSGYVRVQIDGNLYELSEEIKLDKNIKHNIEIIVDRLVVKPGIEKRLSDSIETVLNLSDGLLMVDTMDGTVKTFSQSFACPDCQISIDEIEPRSFSFNNPFGACPDCFGLGYKMEFDIDLMIPDKSLSISQGAIVVMGWQSCTDKGSFTRAILDALAKEYHFSLDTPFQDYPDDVKNVLIHGTNGHAVKVYYKGQRGEGVYDVAFPGLIKNVEQRYRETGSDAMKQEYESFMRITPCKTCKGQRLKKESLAVTVGDRNIYEVTSLSIENLKKFMSELRLTEQQELIGKQILKEIRARIGFLSEVGLDYLSLSRATATLSGGEAQRIRLATQIGSGLVGVAYILDEPSIGLHQRDNDKLLRALMRLRDLGNSLIVVEHDEDTMRAADCVVDIGPGAGEHGGELVEIGTAEMLMKNERSITGAYLSGRCKIPVPTERKQPTGWLKIRGAAENNLKQVNVDVPLGIMTAVTGVSGSGKSSLINEVLYKTLARDLNRARVIPGKHKEIQGLDQLDKVISIDQSPIGRTPRSNPATYTGVFDQIRDLFASTADAKARGYKKGRFSFNVKGGRCEACSGDGIIKIEMHFLADVYVPCEVCKGKRYNRETLEVKYKDKSIYDVLNMTVEEALAFFENIPSIKRKIQTLYDVGLSYIRLGQPSTELSGGEAQRIKLATELSKRSTGRTIYILDEPTTGLHFADVHKLVEILQRLTEGGNTVVVIEHNLDVIKTADYIIDMGPEGGERGGTVIATGTPEEIAVCPDSYTGQYVAKYLK
;
A
#
# COMPACT_ATOMS: atom_id res chain seq x y z
N MET A 1 -40.57 27.67 -1.63
CA MET A 1 -40.98 26.47 -0.91
C MET A 1 -42.09 25.78 -1.68
N SER A 2 -41.79 24.81 -2.53
CA SER A 2 -42.81 23.98 -3.20
C SER A 2 -42.75 22.63 -2.52
N GLU A 3 -43.80 22.24 -1.88
CA GLU A 3 -44.03 20.94 -1.30
C GLU A 3 -43.81 19.82 -2.36
N ARG A 4 -42.77 19.06 -2.21
CA ARG A 4 -42.56 17.84 -2.95
C ARG A 4 -43.39 16.74 -2.31
N THR A 5 -44.66 16.67 -2.60
CA THR A 5 -45.48 15.46 -2.44
C THR A 5 -45.17 14.49 -3.59
N THR A 6 -43.97 13.92 -3.60
CA THR A 6 -43.67 12.74 -4.41
C THR A 6 -43.63 11.54 -3.48
N GLY A 7 -44.50 10.55 -3.70
CA GLY A 7 -44.51 9.31 -2.92
C GLY A 7 -43.12 8.70 -2.85
N LYS A 8 -42.70 8.26 -1.65
CA LYS A 8 -41.37 7.65 -1.44
C LYS A 8 -41.16 6.51 -2.44
N LYS A 9 -40.02 6.56 -3.17
CA LYS A 9 -39.60 5.48 -4.05
C LYS A 9 -38.84 4.46 -3.24
N PHE A 10 -39.03 3.17 -3.50
CA PHE A 10 -38.35 2.08 -2.82
C PHE A 10 -37.58 1.19 -3.77
N ILE A 11 -36.50 0.63 -3.31
CA ILE A 11 -35.86 -0.58 -3.83
C ILE A 11 -36.55 -1.74 -3.15
N LYS A 12 -37.36 -2.47 -3.91
CA LYS A 12 -38.16 -3.57 -3.38
C LYS A 12 -37.46 -4.89 -3.68
N ILE A 13 -37.03 -5.57 -2.65
CA ILE A 13 -36.37 -6.87 -2.69
C ILE A 13 -37.35 -7.92 -2.23
N ARG A 14 -37.45 -9.01 -2.97
CA ARG A 14 -38.33 -10.14 -2.63
C ARG A 14 -37.57 -11.45 -2.77
N GLY A 15 -37.66 -12.27 -1.74
CA GLY A 15 -37.17 -13.63 -1.76
C GLY A 15 -35.67 -13.76 -1.91
N ALA A 16 -34.86 -12.96 -1.19
CA ALA A 16 -33.41 -13.10 -1.24
C ALA A 16 -32.93 -14.28 -0.39
N ASN A 17 -32.22 -15.23 -1.04
CA ASN A 17 -31.70 -16.47 -0.44
C ASN A 17 -30.18 -16.61 -0.58
N VAL A 18 -29.47 -15.53 -0.89
CA VAL A 18 -28.01 -15.55 -1.07
C VAL A 18 -27.32 -15.85 0.26
N ASN A 19 -26.38 -16.79 0.27
CA ASN A 19 -25.63 -17.26 1.45
C ASN A 19 -26.54 -17.71 2.60
N ASN A 20 -26.60 -16.95 3.71
CA ASN A 20 -27.41 -17.26 4.88
C ASN A 20 -28.75 -16.50 4.95
N LEU A 21 -29.09 -15.73 3.94
CA LEU A 21 -30.40 -15.05 3.89
C LEU A 21 -31.53 -16.06 3.76
N LYS A 22 -32.62 -15.83 4.50
CA LYS A 22 -33.77 -16.74 4.59
C LYS A 22 -35.00 -16.15 3.91
N ASN A 23 -35.09 -16.22 2.59
CA ASN A 23 -36.22 -15.69 1.82
C ASN A 23 -36.53 -14.22 2.21
N LEU A 24 -35.48 -13.42 2.39
CA LEU A 24 -35.59 -12.08 2.94
C LEU A 24 -36.29 -11.15 1.95
N SER A 25 -37.36 -10.46 2.43
CA SER A 25 -38.06 -9.44 1.65
C SER A 25 -38.04 -8.12 2.42
N VAL A 26 -37.63 -7.04 1.73
CA VAL A 26 -37.46 -5.72 2.33
C VAL A 26 -37.65 -4.61 1.31
N ASP A 27 -38.23 -3.49 1.75
CA ASP A 27 -38.45 -2.27 0.98
C ASP A 27 -37.51 -1.17 1.48
N ILE A 28 -36.38 -0.96 0.80
CA ILE A 28 -35.37 0.04 1.16
C ILE A 28 -35.72 1.38 0.49
N PRO A 29 -35.85 2.48 1.25
CA PRO A 29 -36.16 3.78 0.67
C PRO A 29 -35.01 4.29 -0.23
N ARG A 30 -35.39 4.94 -1.34
CA ARG A 30 -34.45 5.56 -2.27
C ARG A 30 -34.20 7.01 -1.90
N ASP A 31 -33.04 7.52 -2.35
CA ASP A 31 -32.61 8.90 -2.17
C ASP A 31 -32.51 9.29 -0.68
N GLU A 32 -32.29 8.27 0.16
CA GLU A 32 -32.11 8.36 1.61
C GLU A 32 -30.78 7.70 2.02
N PHE A 33 -30.34 8.02 3.23
CA PHE A 33 -29.18 7.40 3.88
C PHE A 33 -29.67 6.21 4.72
N VAL A 34 -29.43 4.99 4.22
CA VAL A 34 -29.87 3.72 4.83
C VAL A 34 -28.67 2.98 5.41
N VAL A 35 -28.76 2.57 6.67
CA VAL A 35 -27.75 1.76 7.33
C VAL A 35 -28.26 0.31 7.48
N LEU A 36 -27.46 -0.65 7.03
CA LEU A 36 -27.66 -2.08 7.27
C LEU A 36 -26.82 -2.49 8.48
N THR A 37 -27.46 -2.96 9.54
CA THR A 37 -26.80 -3.34 10.80
C THR A 37 -27.18 -4.76 11.23
N GLY A 38 -26.58 -5.26 12.31
CA GLY A 38 -26.77 -6.59 12.90
C GLY A 38 -25.44 -7.24 13.31
N VAL A 39 -25.48 -8.36 13.98
CA VAL A 39 -24.28 -9.07 14.45
C VAL A 39 -23.37 -9.53 13.30
N SER A 40 -22.08 -9.78 13.58
CA SER A 40 -21.16 -10.29 12.58
C SER A 40 -21.64 -11.64 12.06
N GLY A 41 -21.66 -11.82 10.71
CA GLY A 41 -22.17 -13.03 10.07
C GLY A 41 -23.71 -13.13 9.99
N SER A 42 -24.47 -12.05 10.28
CA SER A 42 -25.94 -12.05 10.21
C SER A 42 -26.50 -12.00 8.78
N GLY A 43 -25.71 -11.69 7.75
CA GLY A 43 -26.15 -11.59 6.35
C GLY A 43 -26.19 -10.18 5.77
N LYS A 44 -25.69 -9.16 6.48
CA LYS A 44 -25.65 -7.76 6.01
C LYS A 44 -24.93 -7.63 4.66
N SER A 45 -23.70 -8.14 4.59
CA SER A 45 -22.90 -8.07 3.37
C SER A 45 -23.50 -8.91 2.24
N SER A 46 -24.16 -10.03 2.57
CA SER A 46 -24.90 -10.85 1.60
C SER A 46 -26.06 -10.08 0.97
N LEU A 47 -26.79 -9.27 1.76
CA LEU A 47 -27.83 -8.39 1.22
C LEU A 47 -27.24 -7.22 0.43
N ALA A 48 -26.25 -6.50 0.99
CA ALA A 48 -25.69 -5.29 0.37
C ALA A 48 -24.92 -5.59 -0.91
N PHE A 49 -23.94 -6.50 -0.84
CA PHE A 49 -22.98 -6.75 -1.93
C PHE A 49 -23.38 -7.92 -2.81
N ASP A 50 -23.69 -9.08 -2.21
CA ASP A 50 -23.96 -10.28 -2.99
C ASP A 50 -25.39 -10.31 -3.59
N THR A 51 -26.29 -9.42 -3.13
CA THR A 51 -27.66 -9.29 -3.65
C THR A 51 -27.87 -7.97 -4.38
N ILE A 52 -27.85 -6.83 -3.67
CA ILE A 52 -28.22 -5.51 -4.25
C ILE A 52 -27.18 -5.05 -5.27
N TYR A 53 -25.89 -5.02 -4.87
CA TYR A 53 -24.82 -4.59 -5.77
C TYR A 53 -24.62 -5.56 -6.93
N ALA A 54 -24.61 -6.87 -6.67
CA ALA A 54 -24.45 -7.88 -7.71
C ALA A 54 -25.54 -7.77 -8.79
N GLU A 55 -26.81 -7.59 -8.40
CA GLU A 55 -27.91 -7.40 -9.36
C GLU A 55 -27.81 -6.05 -10.10
N GLY A 56 -27.39 -4.98 -9.42
CA GLY A 56 -27.15 -3.68 -10.04
C GLY A 56 -26.06 -3.74 -11.11
N GLN A 57 -24.95 -4.41 -10.81
CA GLN A 57 -23.84 -4.65 -11.75
C GLN A 57 -24.29 -5.53 -12.91
N ARG A 58 -25.01 -6.63 -12.63
CA ARG A 58 -25.53 -7.52 -13.66
C ARG A 58 -26.40 -6.77 -14.67
N ARG A 59 -27.35 -5.94 -14.21
CA ARG A 59 -28.21 -5.10 -15.09
C ARG A 59 -27.40 -4.08 -15.88
N TYR A 60 -26.41 -3.47 -15.27
CA TYR A 60 -25.52 -2.55 -15.97
C TYR A 60 -24.76 -3.26 -17.09
N MET A 61 -24.20 -4.44 -16.80
CA MET A 61 -23.47 -5.26 -17.76
C MET A 61 -24.38 -5.73 -18.92
N GLU A 62 -25.63 -6.09 -18.63
CA GLU A 62 -26.60 -6.46 -19.66
C GLU A 62 -26.97 -5.30 -20.59
N SER A 63 -26.90 -4.07 -20.11
CA SER A 63 -27.14 -2.86 -20.93
C SER A 63 -26.01 -2.55 -21.91
N LEU A 64 -24.82 -3.13 -21.73
CA LEU A 64 -23.66 -2.93 -22.58
C LEU A 64 -23.78 -3.70 -23.90
N SER A 65 -22.99 -3.30 -24.91
CA SER A 65 -22.91 -4.00 -26.19
C SER A 65 -22.45 -5.46 -26.03
N SER A 66 -22.84 -6.33 -26.93
CA SER A 66 -22.42 -7.76 -26.92
C SER A 66 -20.90 -7.91 -26.95
N TYR A 67 -20.20 -7.00 -27.63
CA TYR A 67 -18.74 -6.95 -27.65
C TYR A 67 -18.14 -6.66 -26.26
N ALA A 68 -18.64 -5.64 -25.58
CA ALA A 68 -18.18 -5.31 -24.22
C ALA A 68 -18.46 -6.45 -23.22
N ARG A 69 -19.60 -7.14 -23.33
CA ARG A 69 -19.96 -8.29 -22.49
C ARG A 69 -19.01 -9.48 -22.65
N GLN A 70 -18.45 -9.71 -23.85
CA GLN A 70 -17.46 -10.77 -24.07
C GLN A 70 -16.18 -10.56 -23.28
N PHE A 71 -15.76 -9.29 -23.08
CA PHE A 71 -14.56 -8.97 -22.30
C PHE A 71 -14.79 -8.95 -20.79
N LEU A 72 -15.97 -8.58 -20.34
CA LEU A 72 -16.27 -8.37 -18.92
C LEU A 72 -16.85 -9.62 -18.24
N GLY A 73 -17.17 -10.66 -19.00
CA GLY A 73 -17.78 -11.91 -18.51
C GLY A 73 -19.27 -11.80 -18.20
N GLN A 74 -19.93 -12.94 -18.04
CA GLN A 74 -21.31 -12.99 -17.54
C GLN A 74 -21.29 -13.06 -16.01
N MET A 75 -22.02 -12.17 -15.36
CA MET A 75 -22.26 -12.25 -13.92
C MET A 75 -23.46 -13.18 -13.67
N GLU A 76 -23.33 -14.08 -12.73
CA GLU A 76 -24.43 -14.92 -12.28
C GLU A 76 -25.52 -14.07 -11.64
N LYS A 77 -26.77 -14.42 -11.84
CA LYS A 77 -27.92 -13.79 -11.19
C LYS A 77 -27.88 -14.19 -9.70
N PRO A 78 -27.92 -13.22 -8.77
CA PRO A 78 -28.05 -13.58 -7.36
C PRO A 78 -29.36 -14.37 -7.11
N ASP A 79 -29.32 -15.22 -6.09
CA ASP A 79 -30.50 -16.02 -5.70
C ASP A 79 -31.52 -15.10 -4.99
N VAL A 80 -32.34 -14.48 -5.83
CA VAL A 80 -33.40 -13.54 -5.43
C VAL A 80 -34.58 -13.66 -6.41
N GLU A 81 -35.80 -13.64 -5.92
CA GLU A 81 -36.96 -13.69 -6.77
C GLU A 81 -37.07 -12.45 -7.66
N SER A 82 -37.08 -11.27 -7.06
CA SER A 82 -37.10 -10.00 -7.77
C SER A 82 -36.48 -8.85 -7.00
N ILE A 83 -35.88 -7.88 -7.74
CA ILE A 83 -35.50 -6.56 -7.22
C ILE A 83 -36.08 -5.50 -8.16
N GLU A 84 -36.96 -4.65 -7.62
CA GLU A 84 -37.54 -3.53 -8.36
C GLU A 84 -37.00 -2.18 -7.87
N GLY A 85 -36.99 -1.18 -8.75
CA GLY A 85 -36.63 0.19 -8.42
C GLY A 85 -35.13 0.43 -8.15
N LEU A 86 -34.26 -0.55 -8.45
CA LEU A 86 -32.81 -0.46 -8.24
C LEU A 86 -32.17 0.51 -9.25
N PRO A 87 -31.55 1.62 -8.81
CA PRO A 87 -30.76 2.50 -9.69
C PRO A 87 -29.39 1.87 -10.00
N PRO A 88 -28.59 2.47 -10.91
CA PRO A 88 -27.21 2.07 -11.12
C PRO A 88 -26.45 2.02 -9.78
N ALA A 89 -25.74 0.92 -9.53
CA ALA A 89 -25.11 0.68 -8.24
C ALA A 89 -23.57 0.80 -8.32
N ILE A 90 -22.98 1.47 -7.35
CA ILE A 90 -21.53 1.63 -7.18
C ILE A 90 -21.14 1.11 -5.80
N SER A 91 -20.18 0.19 -5.76
CA SER A 91 -19.63 -0.33 -4.50
C SER A 91 -18.36 0.40 -4.10
N ILE A 92 -18.26 0.70 -2.81
CA ILE A 92 -17.05 1.21 -2.17
C ILE A 92 -16.69 0.26 -1.02
N ASP A 93 -16.01 -0.83 -1.38
CA ASP A 93 -15.61 -1.88 -0.46
C ASP A 93 -14.23 -1.62 0.19
N GLN A 94 -13.93 -2.37 1.24
CA GLN A 94 -12.66 -2.28 1.96
C GLN A 94 -11.55 -3.16 1.33
N LYS A 95 -11.91 -4.23 0.62
CA LYS A 95 -10.99 -5.33 0.24
C LYS A 95 -9.99 -5.00 -0.87
N SER A 96 -10.22 -3.99 -1.70
CA SER A 96 -9.40 -3.73 -2.88
C SER A 96 -8.31 -2.69 -2.65
N THR A 97 -7.28 -3.01 -1.86
CA THR A 97 -6.05 -2.23 -1.91
C THR A 97 -5.30 -2.53 -3.20
N ASN A 98 -5.15 -1.53 -4.05
CA ASN A 98 -4.36 -1.66 -5.27
C ASN A 98 -2.90 -1.91 -4.90
N ARG A 99 -2.41 -3.12 -5.14
CA ARG A 99 -1.02 -3.54 -4.84
C ARG A 99 -0.01 -3.08 -5.91
N ASN A 100 -0.45 -2.34 -6.91
CA ASN A 100 0.45 -1.83 -7.93
C ASN A 100 1.43 -0.82 -7.29
N PRO A 101 2.75 -1.07 -7.31
CA PRO A 101 3.74 -0.20 -6.64
C PRO A 101 3.85 1.19 -7.28
N ARG A 102 3.28 1.37 -8.48
CA ARG A 102 3.24 2.66 -9.17
C ARG A 102 2.02 3.50 -8.82
N SER A 103 0.97 2.91 -8.25
CA SER A 103 -0.23 3.64 -7.88
C SER A 103 0.01 4.52 -6.65
N THR A 104 -0.43 5.77 -6.73
CA THR A 104 -0.37 6.76 -5.66
C THR A 104 -1.76 7.35 -5.40
N VAL A 105 -1.92 8.01 -4.26
CA VAL A 105 -3.16 8.76 -3.96
C VAL A 105 -3.52 9.68 -5.13
N GLY A 106 -2.55 10.45 -5.65
CA GLY A 106 -2.76 11.37 -6.76
C GLY A 106 -3.22 10.71 -8.06
N THR A 107 -2.73 9.50 -8.37
CA THR A 107 -3.14 8.78 -9.59
C THR A 107 -4.52 8.13 -9.46
N VAL A 108 -4.88 7.62 -8.28
CA VAL A 108 -6.20 7.01 -8.04
C VAL A 108 -7.31 8.06 -8.00
N THR A 109 -7.00 9.27 -7.51
CA THR A 109 -7.94 10.40 -7.47
C THR A 109 -7.96 11.20 -8.77
N GLU A 110 -7.14 10.83 -9.75
CA GLU A 110 -6.92 11.55 -11.01
C GLU A 110 -6.36 12.98 -10.82
N ILE A 111 -6.12 13.44 -9.61
CA ILE A 111 -5.58 14.78 -9.32
C ILE A 111 -4.20 14.94 -9.97
N TYR A 112 -3.39 13.87 -10.00
CA TYR A 112 -2.08 13.88 -10.62
C TYR A 112 -2.14 14.17 -12.14
N ASP A 113 -3.18 13.73 -12.83
CA ASP A 113 -3.36 13.97 -14.27
C ASP A 113 -3.66 15.44 -14.54
N TYR A 114 -4.43 16.10 -13.66
CA TYR A 114 -4.63 17.55 -13.72
C TYR A 114 -3.34 18.33 -13.43
N PHE A 115 -2.50 17.88 -12.48
CA PHE A 115 -1.19 18.47 -12.24
C PHE A 115 -0.26 18.30 -13.45
N ARG A 116 -0.22 17.13 -14.08
CA ARG A 116 0.55 16.91 -15.32
C ARG A 116 0.14 17.89 -16.41
N LEU A 117 -1.17 18.10 -16.57
CA LEU A 117 -1.70 19.07 -17.53
C LEU A 117 -1.34 20.51 -17.14
N LEU A 118 -1.44 20.86 -15.87
CA LEU A 118 -1.10 22.19 -15.34
C LEU A 118 0.37 22.52 -15.63
N TYR A 119 1.30 21.61 -15.24
CA TYR A 119 2.73 21.81 -15.43
C TYR A 119 3.12 21.85 -16.91
N ALA A 120 2.43 21.09 -17.77
CA ALA A 120 2.67 21.13 -19.21
C ALA A 120 2.19 22.44 -19.86
N ARG A 121 1.17 23.12 -19.30
CA ARG A 121 0.57 24.30 -19.90
C ARG A 121 1.07 25.63 -19.35
N ILE A 122 1.35 25.70 -18.05
CA ILE A 122 1.78 26.94 -17.39
C ILE A 122 3.12 26.82 -16.64
N GLY A 123 3.72 25.64 -16.66
CA GLY A 123 5.00 25.40 -16.00
C GLY A 123 6.15 26.15 -16.65
N ILE A 124 7.04 26.69 -15.85
CA ILE A 124 8.24 27.40 -16.25
C ILE A 124 9.44 26.42 -16.22
N PRO A 125 10.04 26.10 -17.37
CA PRO A 125 11.18 25.19 -17.42
C PRO A 125 12.47 25.88 -16.98
N HIS A 126 13.27 25.15 -16.22
CA HIS A 126 14.58 25.57 -15.77
C HIS A 126 15.66 24.58 -16.20
N CYS A 127 16.89 25.03 -16.31
CA CYS A 127 18.00 24.17 -16.60
C CYS A 127 18.28 23.22 -15.43
N PRO A 128 18.29 21.88 -15.65
CA PRO A 128 18.52 20.91 -14.55
C PRO A 128 19.94 20.97 -13.96
N LYS A 129 20.88 21.70 -14.58
CA LYS A 129 22.26 21.90 -14.08
C LYS A 129 22.46 23.22 -13.36
N CYS A 130 22.07 24.34 -13.99
CA CYS A 130 22.35 25.66 -13.47
C CYS A 130 21.13 26.38 -12.88
N GLY A 131 19.91 25.82 -13.00
CA GLY A 131 18.68 26.38 -12.48
C GLY A 131 18.15 27.62 -13.20
N LYS A 132 18.80 28.11 -14.26
CA LYS A 132 18.32 29.27 -15.03
C LYS A 132 17.02 28.92 -15.77
N GLU A 133 16.09 29.86 -15.83
CA GLU A 133 14.88 29.76 -16.62
C GLU A 133 15.21 29.60 -18.12
N ILE A 134 14.49 28.72 -18.79
CA ILE A 134 14.64 28.43 -20.22
C ILE A 134 13.39 28.85 -20.93
N LYS A 135 13.53 29.72 -21.95
CA LYS A 135 12.42 30.21 -22.78
C LYS A 135 12.58 29.81 -24.23
N LYS A 136 11.45 29.47 -24.86
CA LYS A 136 11.40 29.42 -26.33
C LYS A 136 11.39 30.84 -26.85
N GLN A 137 12.13 31.12 -27.91
CA GLN A 137 12.12 32.42 -28.59
C GLN A 137 11.60 32.23 -30.02
N THR A 138 10.67 33.06 -30.45
CA THR A 138 10.24 33.10 -31.84
C THR A 138 11.29 33.83 -32.69
N VAL A 139 11.28 33.57 -34.00
CA VAL A 139 12.18 34.25 -34.94
C VAL A 139 12.04 35.77 -34.80
N ASP A 140 10.80 36.31 -34.71
CA ASP A 140 10.56 37.73 -34.52
C ASP A 140 11.18 38.30 -33.24
N GLN A 141 11.05 37.56 -32.11
CA GLN A 141 11.71 37.95 -30.87
C GLN A 141 13.24 37.96 -30.99
N MET A 142 13.82 36.98 -31.72
CA MET A 142 15.26 36.98 -31.98
C MET A 142 15.69 38.19 -32.83
N VAL A 143 14.91 38.49 -33.86
CA VAL A 143 15.13 39.69 -34.69
C VAL A 143 15.06 40.98 -33.83
N ASP A 144 14.03 41.14 -33.01
CA ASP A 144 13.88 42.29 -32.11
C ASP A 144 15.06 42.44 -31.14
N HIS A 145 15.49 41.33 -30.54
CA HIS A 145 16.65 41.36 -29.64
C HIS A 145 17.97 41.73 -30.34
N ILE A 146 18.13 41.28 -31.59
CA ILE A 146 19.35 41.60 -32.39
C ILE A 146 19.26 43.03 -32.84
N MET A 147 18.11 43.51 -33.28
CA MET A 147 17.87 44.92 -33.71
C MET A 147 17.99 45.92 -32.57
N ALA A 148 17.78 45.48 -31.31
CA ALA A 148 18.01 46.29 -30.11
C ALA A 148 19.52 46.54 -29.80
N LEU A 149 20.44 45.91 -30.52
CA LEU A 149 21.87 46.18 -30.37
C LEU A 149 22.19 47.56 -30.96
N PRO A 150 23.31 48.22 -30.52
CA PRO A 150 23.68 49.55 -31.03
C PRO A 150 23.83 49.53 -32.57
N GLU A 151 23.39 50.63 -33.22
CA GLU A 151 23.58 50.81 -34.66
C GLU A 151 25.04 50.63 -35.07
N ARG A 152 25.26 50.03 -36.23
CA ARG A 152 26.58 49.69 -36.79
C ARG A 152 27.33 48.55 -36.08
N THR A 153 26.72 47.88 -35.11
CA THR A 153 27.32 46.64 -34.57
C THR A 153 27.47 45.62 -35.70
N LYS A 154 28.70 45.09 -35.86
CA LYS A 154 29.00 43.99 -36.77
C LYS A 154 28.70 42.70 -36.06
N LEU A 155 27.95 41.82 -36.68
CA LEU A 155 27.59 40.52 -36.14
C LEU A 155 27.69 39.40 -37.17
N GLN A 156 27.91 38.21 -36.73
CA GLN A 156 27.79 36.98 -37.49
C GLN A 156 26.83 36.01 -36.87
N LEU A 157 26.02 35.39 -37.75
CA LEU A 157 25.05 34.37 -37.36
C LEU A 157 25.68 32.99 -37.54
N LEU A 158 25.73 32.23 -36.48
CA LEU A 158 26.40 30.94 -36.38
C LEU A 158 25.37 29.83 -36.12
N ALA A 159 25.46 28.76 -36.91
CA ALA A 159 24.70 27.53 -36.71
C ALA A 159 25.57 26.49 -36.00
N PRO A 160 25.35 26.21 -34.70
CA PRO A 160 26.11 25.21 -33.95
C PRO A 160 25.67 23.78 -34.31
N VAL A 161 26.33 23.18 -35.31
CA VAL A 161 25.97 21.84 -35.81
C VAL A 161 26.64 20.69 -35.08
N VAL A 162 27.77 20.93 -34.38
CA VAL A 162 28.43 19.97 -33.49
C VAL A 162 28.76 20.64 -32.17
N ARG A 163 28.39 20.00 -31.08
CA ARG A 163 28.64 20.53 -29.73
C ARG A 163 29.23 19.43 -28.83
N GLY A 164 30.52 19.60 -28.51
CA GLY A 164 31.22 18.73 -27.56
C GLY A 164 31.26 17.24 -27.94
N ARG A 165 31.23 16.91 -29.25
CA ARG A 165 31.27 15.53 -29.75
C ARG A 165 32.65 15.18 -30.32
N LYS A 166 33.09 13.95 -30.02
CA LYS A 166 34.30 13.38 -30.60
C LYS A 166 34.06 12.93 -32.07
N GLY A 167 35.04 13.08 -32.93
CA GLY A 167 34.95 12.64 -34.29
C GLY A 167 35.71 13.57 -35.26
N THR A 168 36.01 13.11 -36.46
CA THR A 168 36.61 13.93 -37.52
C THR A 168 35.63 14.84 -38.24
N HIS A 169 34.33 14.58 -38.09
CA HIS A 169 33.21 15.33 -38.68
C HIS A 169 33.32 15.68 -40.17
N ALA A 170 34.19 14.95 -40.93
CA ALA A 170 34.50 15.20 -42.32
C ALA A 170 33.25 15.24 -43.22
N LYS A 171 32.31 14.29 -43.03
CA LYS A 171 31.06 14.26 -43.81
C LYS A 171 30.21 15.50 -43.63
N LEU A 172 30.15 16.05 -42.43
CA LEU A 172 29.39 17.24 -42.11
C LEU A 172 30.02 18.48 -42.73
N LEU A 173 31.35 18.60 -42.63
CA LEU A 173 32.09 19.69 -43.26
C LEU A 173 31.96 19.65 -44.78
N ASP A 174 32.05 18.46 -45.40
CA ASP A 174 31.81 18.27 -46.85
C ASP A 174 30.39 18.63 -47.27
N GLN A 175 29.40 18.29 -46.46
CA GLN A 175 28.01 18.63 -46.69
C GLN A 175 27.81 20.16 -46.59
N ALA A 176 28.35 20.82 -45.58
CA ALA A 176 28.30 22.28 -45.44
C ALA A 176 28.95 22.96 -46.65
N LYS A 177 30.09 22.48 -47.13
CA LYS A 177 30.78 22.96 -48.35
C LYS A 177 29.91 22.81 -49.62
N ARG A 178 29.26 21.63 -49.77
CA ARG A 178 28.34 21.40 -50.92
C ARG A 178 27.08 22.26 -50.85
N SER A 179 26.63 22.62 -49.68
CA SER A 179 25.48 23.52 -49.44
C SER A 179 25.84 25.00 -49.69
N GLY A 180 27.09 25.32 -50.05
CA GLY A 180 27.52 26.67 -50.43
C GLY A 180 28.03 27.53 -49.30
N TYR A 181 28.16 27.01 -48.10
CA TYR A 181 28.76 27.76 -46.97
C TYR A 181 30.26 27.89 -47.18
N VAL A 182 30.80 29.03 -46.79
CA VAL A 182 32.19 29.39 -47.07
C VAL A 182 33.08 29.21 -45.84
N ARG A 183 32.54 29.47 -44.67
CA ARG A 183 33.29 29.55 -43.40
C ARG A 183 32.64 28.77 -42.29
N VAL A 184 33.47 28.25 -41.42
CA VAL A 184 33.12 27.49 -40.25
C VAL A 184 34.02 27.92 -39.11
N GLN A 185 33.46 28.00 -37.91
CA GLN A 185 34.21 28.17 -36.68
C GLN A 185 34.34 26.82 -36.02
N ILE A 186 35.54 26.44 -35.61
CA ILE A 186 35.81 25.16 -34.96
C ILE A 186 36.63 25.43 -33.71
N ASP A 187 36.09 25.08 -32.56
CA ASP A 187 36.73 25.30 -31.25
C ASP A 187 37.15 26.76 -31.04
N GLY A 188 36.35 27.70 -31.55
CA GLY A 188 36.59 29.13 -31.49
C GLY A 188 37.50 29.70 -32.58
N ASN A 189 38.09 28.87 -33.42
CA ASN A 189 38.95 29.28 -34.52
C ASN A 189 38.20 29.29 -35.84
N LEU A 190 38.44 30.31 -36.66
CA LEU A 190 37.81 30.49 -37.97
C LEU A 190 38.59 29.68 -39.05
N TYR A 191 37.88 28.89 -39.86
CA TYR A 191 38.40 28.13 -40.98
C TYR A 191 37.58 28.41 -42.25
N GLU A 192 38.25 28.37 -43.41
CA GLU A 192 37.55 28.34 -44.70
C GLU A 192 37.26 26.91 -45.12
N LEU A 193 36.02 26.61 -45.51
CA LEU A 193 35.60 25.27 -45.98
C LEU A 193 36.27 24.88 -47.32
N SER A 194 36.96 25.81 -47.99
CA SER A 194 37.83 25.55 -49.13
C SER A 194 39.09 24.78 -48.75
N GLU A 195 39.60 24.94 -47.56
CA GLU A 195 40.81 24.31 -47.02
C GLU A 195 40.55 22.88 -46.53
N GLU A 196 41.61 22.07 -46.42
CA GLU A 196 41.52 20.72 -45.87
C GLU A 196 41.57 20.78 -44.33
N ILE A 197 40.41 20.59 -43.69
CA ILE A 197 40.28 20.65 -42.22
C ILE A 197 40.43 19.24 -41.62
N LYS A 198 41.52 19.01 -40.90
CA LYS A 198 41.78 17.73 -40.19
C LYS A 198 41.52 17.86 -38.71
N LEU A 199 40.50 17.14 -38.21
CA LEU A 199 40.15 17.11 -36.80
C LEU A 199 40.57 15.77 -36.15
N ASP A 200 41.01 15.85 -34.88
CA ASP A 200 41.37 14.65 -34.12
C ASP A 200 40.08 13.93 -33.65
N LYS A 201 39.96 12.66 -34.04
CA LYS A 201 38.81 11.82 -33.69
C LYS A 201 38.63 11.59 -32.17
N ASN A 202 39.65 11.79 -31.36
CA ASN A 202 39.67 11.52 -29.93
C ASN A 202 39.33 12.76 -29.09
N ILE A 203 39.35 13.94 -29.67
CA ILE A 203 39.05 15.22 -29.00
C ILE A 203 37.57 15.59 -29.23
N LYS A 204 37.00 16.29 -28.30
CA LYS A 204 35.64 16.84 -28.44
C LYS A 204 35.75 18.16 -29.19
N HIS A 205 34.97 18.30 -30.25
CA HIS A 205 34.93 19.52 -31.05
C HIS A 205 33.58 20.21 -30.97
N ASN A 206 33.60 21.54 -31.05
CA ASN A 206 32.47 22.40 -31.36
C ASN A 206 32.63 22.92 -32.79
N ILE A 207 31.55 22.82 -33.57
CA ILE A 207 31.58 23.28 -34.98
C ILE A 207 30.34 24.14 -35.20
N GLU A 208 30.59 25.41 -35.58
CA GLU A 208 29.57 26.41 -35.89
C GLU A 208 29.73 26.85 -37.36
N ILE A 209 28.67 26.66 -38.16
CA ILE A 209 28.66 27.14 -39.56
C ILE A 209 28.27 28.63 -39.54
N ILE A 210 29.07 29.48 -40.18
CA ILE A 210 28.76 30.91 -40.35
C ILE A 210 27.81 31.02 -41.54
N VAL A 211 26.56 31.40 -41.24
CA VAL A 211 25.51 31.51 -42.27
C VAL A 211 25.47 32.90 -42.86
N ASP A 212 25.54 33.96 -42.06
CA ASP A 212 25.54 35.33 -42.56
C ASP A 212 26.37 36.28 -41.67
N ARG A 213 26.83 37.38 -42.25
CA ARG A 213 27.51 38.45 -41.57
C ARG A 213 26.78 39.77 -41.86
N LEU A 214 26.32 40.40 -40.84
CA LEU A 214 25.43 41.58 -40.94
C LEU A 214 25.96 42.78 -40.10
N VAL A 215 25.49 43.92 -40.44
CA VAL A 215 25.68 45.13 -39.63
C VAL A 215 24.30 45.67 -39.24
N VAL A 216 24.09 45.89 -37.94
CA VAL A 216 22.82 46.38 -37.42
C VAL A 216 22.55 47.75 -37.98
N LYS A 217 21.46 47.87 -38.74
CA LYS A 217 20.96 49.13 -39.34
C LYS A 217 19.46 48.96 -39.63
N PRO A 218 18.70 50.03 -39.68
CA PRO A 218 17.28 49.98 -40.08
C PRO A 218 17.14 49.41 -41.52
N GLY A 219 16.14 48.50 -41.69
CA GLY A 219 15.78 47.88 -42.96
C GLY A 219 16.46 46.56 -43.26
N ILE A 220 17.19 45.94 -42.29
CA ILE A 220 17.78 44.58 -42.46
C ILE A 220 16.88 43.46 -41.91
N GLU A 221 15.74 43.82 -41.31
CA GLU A 221 14.90 42.89 -40.54
C GLU A 221 14.51 41.67 -41.36
N LYS A 222 14.10 41.85 -42.62
CA LYS A 222 13.73 40.74 -43.52
C LYS A 222 14.90 39.80 -43.77
N ARG A 223 16.09 40.36 -44.15
CA ARG A 223 17.27 39.53 -44.37
C ARG A 223 17.75 38.84 -43.12
N LEU A 224 17.64 39.52 -41.97
CA LEU A 224 17.99 38.96 -40.68
C LEU A 224 17.05 37.78 -40.34
N SER A 225 15.74 37.91 -40.54
CA SER A 225 14.76 36.85 -40.34
C SER A 225 15.04 35.61 -41.21
N ASP A 226 15.28 35.82 -42.55
CA ASP A 226 15.59 34.75 -43.49
C ASP A 226 16.89 34.01 -43.09
N SER A 227 17.91 34.76 -42.67
CA SER A 227 19.19 34.20 -42.21
C SER A 227 19.03 33.42 -40.87
N ILE A 228 18.23 33.94 -39.92
CA ILE A 228 17.90 33.24 -38.65
C ILE A 228 17.18 31.92 -38.95
N GLU A 229 16.15 31.93 -39.77
CA GLU A 229 15.45 30.71 -40.16
C GLU A 229 16.41 29.65 -40.77
N THR A 230 17.36 30.08 -41.64
CA THR A 230 18.39 29.21 -42.21
C THR A 230 19.27 28.61 -41.11
N VAL A 231 19.72 29.44 -40.13
CA VAL A 231 20.53 28.97 -39.01
C VAL A 231 19.77 27.94 -38.18
N LEU A 232 18.51 28.26 -37.81
CA LEU A 232 17.67 27.39 -36.97
C LEU A 232 17.41 26.03 -37.63
N ASN A 233 17.21 26.00 -38.94
CA ASN A 233 17.04 24.77 -39.69
C ASN A 233 18.33 23.90 -39.77
N LEU A 234 19.50 24.53 -39.75
CA LEU A 234 20.80 23.82 -39.76
C LEU A 234 21.20 23.25 -38.39
N SER A 235 20.76 23.90 -37.32
CA SER A 235 21.25 23.67 -35.98
C SER A 235 20.19 23.12 -35.03
N ASP A 236 19.12 22.52 -35.56
CA ASP A 236 17.99 22.01 -34.77
C ASP A 236 17.41 23.06 -33.78
N GLY A 237 17.21 24.27 -34.28
CA GLY A 237 16.54 25.34 -33.53
C GLY A 237 17.44 26.21 -32.64
N LEU A 238 18.76 26.20 -32.84
CA LEU A 238 19.71 27.03 -32.13
C LEU A 238 20.36 28.09 -33.02
N LEU A 239 20.46 29.29 -32.49
CA LEU A 239 21.17 30.40 -33.14
C LEU A 239 22.23 30.97 -32.20
N MET A 240 23.45 31.08 -32.66
CA MET A 240 24.49 31.85 -31.97
C MET A 240 24.78 33.16 -32.76
N VAL A 241 24.81 34.23 -32.04
CA VAL A 241 25.11 35.57 -32.57
C VAL A 241 26.37 36.08 -31.92
N ASP A 242 27.46 36.14 -32.72
CA ASP A 242 28.71 36.72 -32.29
C ASP A 242 28.77 38.19 -32.75
N THR A 243 28.92 39.10 -31.82
CA THR A 243 29.01 40.55 -32.08
C THR A 243 30.40 41.00 -32.44
N MET A 244 31.33 40.06 -32.66
CA MET A 244 32.71 40.29 -33.07
C MET A 244 33.54 41.17 -32.11
N ASP A 245 33.02 41.43 -30.93
CA ASP A 245 33.70 42.07 -29.79
C ASP A 245 34.08 41.10 -28.67
N GLY A 246 33.90 39.79 -28.98
CA GLY A 246 34.10 38.68 -28.04
C GLY A 246 32.81 38.29 -27.27
N THR A 247 31.67 38.92 -27.54
CA THR A 247 30.39 38.59 -26.92
C THR A 247 29.58 37.69 -27.84
N VAL A 248 29.30 36.47 -27.41
CA VAL A 248 28.41 35.53 -28.10
C VAL A 248 27.12 35.38 -27.36
N LYS A 249 25.99 35.70 -28.01
CA LYS A 249 24.63 35.48 -27.48
C LYS A 249 24.01 34.27 -28.15
N THR A 250 23.43 33.37 -27.38
CA THR A 250 22.74 32.19 -27.90
C THR A 250 21.24 32.37 -27.74
N PHE A 251 20.50 32.08 -28.82
CA PHE A 251 19.05 32.07 -28.89
C PHE A 251 18.57 30.67 -29.20
N SER A 252 17.38 30.30 -28.76
CA SER A 252 16.86 28.96 -29.03
C SER A 252 15.37 29.01 -29.34
N GLN A 253 14.99 28.32 -30.40
CA GLN A 253 13.61 28.05 -30.76
C GLN A 253 13.03 26.87 -29.95
N SER A 254 13.86 25.98 -29.44
CA SER A 254 13.54 24.90 -28.51
C SER A 254 13.95 25.27 -27.08
N PHE A 255 13.45 24.51 -26.08
CA PHE A 255 13.84 24.69 -24.70
C PHE A 255 15.29 24.23 -24.47
N ALA A 256 16.26 25.10 -24.67
CA ALA A 256 17.66 24.81 -24.47
C ALA A 256 18.35 25.83 -23.54
N CYS A 257 19.22 25.35 -22.67
CA CYS A 257 20.02 26.23 -21.81
C CYS A 257 21.26 26.72 -22.60
N PRO A 258 21.44 28.02 -22.79
CA PRO A 258 22.58 28.53 -23.55
C PRO A 258 23.92 28.24 -22.86
N ASP A 259 23.98 28.24 -21.54
CA ASP A 259 25.22 28.07 -20.77
C ASP A 259 25.62 26.59 -20.62
N CYS A 260 24.65 25.72 -20.36
CA CYS A 260 24.92 24.30 -20.07
C CYS A 260 24.81 23.38 -21.29
N GLN A 261 24.36 23.90 -22.43
CA GLN A 261 24.15 23.16 -23.67
C GLN A 261 23.21 21.96 -23.53
N ILE A 262 22.26 22.03 -22.59
CA ILE A 262 21.21 21.01 -22.38
C ILE A 262 19.98 21.46 -23.14
N SER A 263 19.46 20.61 -23.99
CA SER A 263 18.15 20.75 -24.62
C SER A 263 17.14 19.93 -23.81
N ILE A 264 15.99 20.52 -23.53
CA ILE A 264 14.84 19.84 -22.95
C ILE A 264 13.85 19.58 -24.09
N ASP A 265 13.36 18.34 -24.17
CA ASP A 265 12.32 17.95 -25.13
C ASP A 265 11.04 18.79 -24.89
N GLU A 266 10.14 18.78 -25.86
CA GLU A 266 8.87 19.48 -25.73
C GLU A 266 8.11 19.04 -24.47
N ILE A 267 7.67 20.05 -23.70
CA ILE A 267 7.01 19.81 -22.42
C ILE A 267 5.55 19.45 -22.68
N GLU A 268 5.24 18.17 -22.54
CA GLU A 268 3.91 17.60 -22.71
C GLU A 268 3.45 16.94 -21.40
N PRO A 269 2.15 16.69 -21.22
CA PRO A 269 1.66 15.99 -20.03
C PRO A 269 2.33 14.61 -19.79
N ARG A 270 2.77 13.93 -20.86
CA ARG A 270 3.51 12.65 -20.75
C ARG A 270 4.90 12.80 -20.13
N SER A 271 5.50 13.98 -20.22
CA SER A 271 6.82 14.29 -19.63
C SER A 271 6.80 14.26 -18.10
N PHE A 272 5.61 14.41 -17.48
CA PHE A 272 5.39 14.34 -16.03
C PHE A 272 4.81 13.01 -15.59
N SER A 273 4.70 12.01 -16.47
CA SER A 273 4.19 10.68 -16.11
C SER A 273 5.32 9.75 -15.70
N PHE A 274 5.31 9.31 -14.44
CA PHE A 274 6.24 8.28 -13.98
C PHE A 274 5.88 6.87 -14.47
N ASN A 275 4.70 6.68 -15.08
CA ASN A 275 4.28 5.43 -15.73
C ASN A 275 4.66 5.38 -17.21
N ASN A 276 5.22 6.45 -17.76
CA ASN A 276 5.61 6.56 -19.15
C ASN A 276 7.14 6.73 -19.25
N PRO A 277 7.83 6.02 -20.14
CA PRO A 277 9.28 6.14 -20.34
C PRO A 277 9.77 7.56 -20.66
N PHE A 278 8.92 8.43 -21.21
CA PHE A 278 9.25 9.83 -21.48
C PHE A 278 9.51 10.64 -20.22
N GLY A 279 8.73 10.41 -19.16
CA GLY A 279 8.86 11.16 -17.89
C GLY A 279 9.54 10.37 -16.78
N ALA A 280 9.50 9.05 -16.82
CA ALA A 280 10.00 8.18 -15.76
C ALA A 280 11.52 8.25 -15.61
N CYS A 281 12.01 8.21 -14.37
CA CYS A 281 13.44 8.04 -14.10
C CYS A 281 13.96 6.74 -14.77
N PRO A 282 15.02 6.80 -15.56
CA PRO A 282 15.52 5.64 -16.31
C PRO A 282 16.06 4.51 -15.43
N ASP A 283 16.52 4.83 -14.21
CA ASP A 283 17.12 3.84 -13.31
C ASP A 283 16.11 3.03 -12.51
N CYS A 284 15.01 3.64 -12.08
CA CYS A 284 13.95 2.98 -11.29
C CYS A 284 12.65 2.79 -12.09
N PHE A 285 12.62 3.18 -13.36
CA PHE A 285 11.44 3.08 -14.21
C PHE A 285 10.17 3.68 -13.60
N GLY A 286 10.32 4.79 -12.87
CA GLY A 286 9.22 5.49 -12.24
C GLY A 286 8.76 4.94 -10.88
N LEU A 287 9.43 3.94 -10.32
CA LEU A 287 9.12 3.40 -9.00
C LEU A 287 9.53 4.35 -7.87
N GLY A 288 10.63 5.11 -8.06
CA GLY A 288 11.19 5.98 -7.05
C GLY A 288 12.12 5.27 -6.05
N TYR A 289 12.11 3.94 -6.04
CA TYR A 289 12.91 3.13 -5.14
C TYR A 289 13.48 1.90 -5.86
N LYS A 290 14.43 1.25 -5.22
CA LYS A 290 14.96 -0.06 -5.63
C LYS A 290 14.86 -1.02 -4.44
N MET A 291 14.65 -2.29 -4.73
CA MET A 291 14.80 -3.37 -3.76
C MET A 291 16.23 -3.88 -3.86
N GLU A 292 17.00 -3.71 -2.81
CA GLU A 292 18.40 -4.13 -2.75
C GLU A 292 18.58 -5.08 -1.57
N PHE A 293 19.41 -6.11 -1.73
CA PHE A 293 19.75 -7.01 -0.62
C PHE A 293 20.48 -6.24 0.47
N ASP A 294 20.02 -6.40 1.71
CA ASP A 294 20.54 -5.71 2.88
C ASP A 294 21.39 -6.68 3.73
N ILE A 295 22.64 -6.32 3.94
CA ILE A 295 23.56 -7.14 4.72
C ILE A 295 23.14 -7.29 6.18
N ASP A 296 22.45 -6.31 6.75
CA ASP A 296 21.95 -6.37 8.13
C ASP A 296 20.81 -7.37 8.29
N LEU A 297 20.03 -7.61 7.22
CA LEU A 297 19.04 -8.68 7.19
C LEU A 297 19.68 -10.06 6.92
N MET A 298 20.75 -10.09 6.14
CA MET A 298 21.48 -11.32 5.82
C MET A 298 22.36 -11.81 6.97
N ILE A 299 22.85 -10.88 7.80
CA ILE A 299 23.66 -11.10 9.00
C ILE A 299 23.05 -10.30 10.15
N PRO A 300 21.94 -10.75 10.73
CA PRO A 300 21.20 -9.99 11.73
C PRO A 300 21.89 -9.91 13.08
N ASP A 301 22.67 -10.91 13.43
CA ASP A 301 23.46 -10.93 14.67
C ASP A 301 24.95 -10.92 14.34
N LYS A 302 25.54 -9.72 14.39
CA LYS A 302 26.95 -9.50 14.09
C LYS A 302 27.90 -9.94 15.22
N SER A 303 27.37 -10.27 16.40
CA SER A 303 28.14 -10.83 17.51
C SER A 303 28.50 -12.29 17.31
N LEU A 304 27.77 -12.98 16.39
CA LEU A 304 28.07 -14.35 16.00
C LEU A 304 29.18 -14.40 14.96
N SER A 305 29.98 -15.46 15.02
CA SER A 305 30.91 -15.80 13.95
C SER A 305 30.24 -16.54 12.79
N ILE A 306 30.88 -16.60 11.64
CA ILE A 306 30.41 -17.38 10.49
C ILE A 306 30.24 -18.86 10.85
N SER A 307 31.16 -19.43 11.63
CA SER A 307 31.07 -20.81 12.13
C SER A 307 29.89 -21.04 13.06
N GLN A 308 29.43 -20.01 13.77
CA GLN A 308 28.26 -20.04 14.64
C GLN A 308 26.94 -19.75 13.91
N GLY A 309 26.98 -19.46 12.61
CA GLY A 309 25.81 -19.21 11.80
C GLY A 309 25.40 -17.74 11.70
N ALA A 310 26.33 -16.80 11.72
CA ALA A 310 26.03 -15.38 11.49
C ALA A 310 25.28 -15.13 10.18
N ILE A 311 25.56 -15.91 9.10
CA ILE A 311 24.90 -15.78 7.80
C ILE A 311 23.65 -16.66 7.78
N VAL A 312 22.48 -16.01 7.73
CA VAL A 312 21.17 -16.69 7.83
C VAL A 312 20.48 -16.91 6.48
N VAL A 313 21.09 -16.45 5.39
CA VAL A 313 20.51 -16.52 4.04
C VAL A 313 20.48 -17.96 3.55
N MET A 314 19.38 -18.35 2.91
CA MET A 314 19.22 -19.67 2.33
C MET A 314 20.33 -19.99 1.31
N GLY A 315 20.89 -21.20 1.46
CA GLY A 315 22.03 -21.65 0.66
C GLY A 315 23.39 -21.26 1.24
N TRP A 316 23.44 -20.37 2.24
CA TRP A 316 24.64 -20.04 3.01
C TRP A 316 24.59 -20.51 4.46
N GLN A 317 23.44 -20.97 4.95
CA GLN A 317 23.30 -21.58 6.29
C GLN A 317 24.20 -22.81 6.48
N SER A 318 24.49 -23.52 5.39
CA SER A 318 25.41 -24.67 5.39
C SER A 318 26.88 -24.30 5.64
N CYS A 319 27.24 -23.02 5.77
CA CYS A 319 28.58 -22.58 6.13
C CYS A 319 29.02 -23.03 7.54
N THR A 320 28.08 -23.39 8.40
CA THR A 320 28.36 -24.01 9.72
C THR A 320 28.81 -25.45 9.59
N ASP A 321 28.48 -26.15 8.50
CA ASP A 321 28.87 -27.53 8.23
C ASP A 321 30.22 -27.58 7.50
N LYS A 322 31.23 -28.19 8.17
CA LYS A 322 32.60 -28.35 7.64
C LYS A 322 32.67 -29.17 6.35
N GLY A 323 31.65 -29.99 6.05
CA GLY A 323 31.55 -30.76 4.82
C GLY A 323 30.89 -30.05 3.64
N SER A 324 30.41 -28.84 3.81
CA SER A 324 29.69 -28.12 2.75
C SER A 324 30.64 -27.40 1.78
N PHE A 325 30.23 -27.30 0.50
CA PHE A 325 30.98 -26.52 -0.50
C PHE A 325 31.03 -25.02 -0.15
N THR A 326 29.97 -24.49 0.43
CA THR A 326 29.91 -23.11 0.90
C THR A 326 30.96 -22.82 1.97
N ARG A 327 31.16 -23.78 2.92
CA ARG A 327 32.21 -23.68 3.93
C ARG A 327 33.61 -23.76 3.30
N ALA A 328 33.81 -24.63 2.33
CA ALA A 328 35.09 -24.75 1.62
C ALA A 328 35.49 -23.43 0.91
N ILE A 329 34.53 -22.70 0.33
CA ILE A 329 34.77 -21.35 -0.26
C ILE A 329 35.24 -20.39 0.82
N LEU A 330 34.54 -20.36 1.96
CA LEU A 330 34.87 -19.44 3.07
C LEU A 330 36.21 -19.78 3.73
N ASP A 331 36.54 -21.06 3.86
CA ASP A 331 37.85 -21.51 4.37
C ASP A 331 39.00 -21.08 3.41
N ALA A 332 38.78 -21.16 2.09
CA ALA A 332 39.74 -20.70 1.09
C ALA A 332 39.94 -19.18 1.17
N LEU A 333 38.83 -18.40 1.34
CA LEU A 333 38.90 -16.96 1.53
C LEU A 333 39.60 -16.57 2.84
N ALA A 334 39.30 -17.30 3.92
CA ALA A 334 39.92 -17.10 5.22
C ALA A 334 41.43 -17.30 5.16
N LYS A 335 41.89 -18.27 4.40
CA LYS A 335 43.33 -18.54 4.20
C LYS A 335 43.99 -17.45 3.35
N GLU A 336 43.36 -17.01 2.26
CA GLU A 336 43.90 -16.03 1.33
C GLU A 336 43.96 -14.62 1.93
N TYR A 337 42.90 -14.24 2.65
CA TYR A 337 42.76 -12.90 3.25
C TYR A 337 43.11 -12.85 4.75
N HIS A 338 43.69 -13.92 5.32
CA HIS A 338 44.22 -14.03 6.67
C HIS A 338 43.25 -13.68 7.78
N PHE A 339 42.03 -14.23 7.74
CA PHE A 339 41.01 -14.07 8.79
C PHE A 339 40.51 -15.44 9.31
N SER A 340 39.86 -15.45 10.48
CA SER A 340 39.28 -16.66 11.06
C SER A 340 37.76 -16.65 10.95
N LEU A 341 37.18 -17.77 10.59
CA LEU A 341 35.70 -17.93 10.53
C LEU A 341 35.06 -18.02 11.92
N ASP A 342 35.86 -18.14 12.97
CA ASP A 342 35.41 -18.16 14.38
C ASP A 342 35.39 -16.78 15.03
N THR A 343 35.87 -15.74 14.35
CA THR A 343 35.81 -14.35 14.80
C THR A 343 34.39 -13.81 14.61
N PRO A 344 33.81 -13.09 15.58
CA PRO A 344 32.52 -12.40 15.39
C PRO A 344 32.53 -11.49 14.17
N PHE A 345 31.43 -11.46 13.41
CA PHE A 345 31.37 -10.70 12.16
C PHE A 345 31.65 -9.20 12.35
N GLN A 346 31.21 -8.62 13.47
CA GLN A 346 31.48 -7.22 13.82
C GLN A 346 32.95 -6.88 13.94
N ASP A 347 33.77 -7.83 14.39
CA ASP A 347 35.18 -7.66 14.71
C ASP A 347 36.11 -7.87 13.50
N TYR A 348 35.56 -8.23 12.33
CA TYR A 348 36.37 -8.29 11.10
C TYR A 348 36.83 -6.89 10.67
N PRO A 349 38.03 -6.78 10.11
CA PRO A 349 38.51 -5.58 9.43
C PRO A 349 37.61 -5.22 8.23
N ASP A 350 37.59 -3.95 7.82
CA ASP A 350 36.70 -3.48 6.76
C ASP A 350 37.04 -4.09 5.38
N ASP A 351 38.28 -4.39 5.11
CA ASP A 351 38.74 -5.08 3.91
C ASP A 351 38.19 -6.51 3.82
N VAL A 352 38.23 -7.27 4.93
CA VAL A 352 37.64 -8.60 5.03
C VAL A 352 36.12 -8.53 4.87
N LYS A 353 35.44 -7.60 5.55
CA LYS A 353 34.00 -7.36 5.37
C LYS A 353 33.67 -7.07 3.90
N ASN A 354 34.48 -6.24 3.24
CA ASN A 354 34.27 -5.88 1.85
C ASN A 354 34.40 -7.08 0.90
N VAL A 355 35.40 -7.93 1.12
CA VAL A 355 35.57 -9.18 0.35
C VAL A 355 34.38 -10.13 0.57
N LEU A 356 33.92 -10.31 1.80
CA LEU A 356 32.78 -11.18 2.12
C LEU A 356 31.47 -10.65 1.50
N ILE A 357 31.26 -9.34 1.52
CA ILE A 357 30.02 -8.71 1.05
C ILE A 357 30.03 -8.53 -0.47
N HIS A 358 31.09 -7.98 -1.03
CA HIS A 358 31.17 -7.54 -2.43
C HIS A 358 32.04 -8.43 -3.33
N GLY A 359 32.80 -9.36 -2.75
CA GLY A 359 33.57 -10.33 -3.47
C GLY A 359 35.03 -9.97 -3.72
N THR A 360 35.72 -10.85 -4.44
CA THR A 360 37.16 -10.78 -4.71
C THR A 360 37.51 -9.95 -5.96
N ASN A 361 36.59 -9.22 -6.55
CA ASN A 361 36.76 -8.41 -7.78
C ASN A 361 37.37 -9.22 -8.96
N GLY A 362 37.00 -10.50 -9.06
CA GLY A 362 37.47 -11.40 -10.11
C GLY A 362 38.74 -12.18 -9.77
N HIS A 363 39.39 -11.94 -8.61
CA HIS A 363 40.50 -12.76 -8.14
C HIS A 363 40.00 -14.16 -7.77
N ALA A 364 40.55 -15.19 -8.40
CA ALA A 364 40.18 -16.58 -8.12
C ALA A 364 40.99 -17.15 -6.97
N VAL A 365 40.32 -17.75 -5.99
CA VAL A 365 40.92 -18.46 -4.86
C VAL A 365 40.79 -19.98 -5.09
N LYS A 366 41.80 -20.74 -4.66
CA LYS A 366 41.79 -22.21 -4.77
C LYS A 366 40.97 -22.83 -3.65
N VAL A 367 39.83 -23.39 -4.01
CA VAL A 367 38.90 -24.06 -3.10
C VAL A 367 39.15 -25.57 -3.14
N TYR A 368 39.55 -26.13 -2.02
CA TYR A 368 39.71 -27.57 -1.83
C TYR A 368 38.41 -28.15 -1.23
N TYR A 369 37.75 -29.01 -1.97
CA TYR A 369 36.48 -29.58 -1.53
C TYR A 369 36.51 -31.11 -1.62
N LYS A 370 36.10 -31.76 -0.53
CA LYS A 370 35.89 -33.19 -0.43
C LYS A 370 34.41 -33.47 -0.23
N GLY A 371 33.73 -33.84 -1.29
CA GLY A 371 32.31 -34.19 -1.26
C GLY A 371 32.07 -35.69 -1.34
N GLN A 372 30.79 -36.10 -1.27
CA GLN A 372 30.38 -37.50 -1.37
C GLN A 372 30.79 -38.18 -2.69
N ARG A 373 31.07 -37.39 -3.74
CA ARG A 373 31.41 -37.87 -5.11
C ARG A 373 32.89 -37.78 -5.45
N GLY A 374 33.75 -37.40 -4.50
CA GLY A 374 35.20 -37.23 -4.73
C GLY A 374 35.81 -35.98 -4.13
N GLU A 375 37.11 -35.83 -4.27
CA GLU A 375 37.89 -34.66 -3.88
C GLU A 375 38.24 -33.84 -5.14
N GLY A 376 38.23 -32.53 -5.07
CA GLY A 376 38.56 -31.64 -6.17
C GLY A 376 39.12 -30.29 -5.72
N VAL A 377 39.89 -29.66 -6.61
CA VAL A 377 40.37 -28.31 -6.44
C VAL A 377 39.72 -27.45 -7.49
N TYR A 378 39.10 -26.34 -7.07
CA TYR A 378 38.35 -25.44 -7.94
C TYR A 378 38.90 -24.03 -7.82
N ASP A 379 39.15 -23.38 -8.93
CA ASP A 379 39.45 -21.93 -8.94
C ASP A 379 38.13 -21.16 -8.94
N VAL A 380 37.83 -20.48 -7.83
CA VAL A 380 36.55 -19.77 -7.63
C VAL A 380 36.80 -18.27 -7.42
N ALA A 381 36.34 -17.48 -8.37
CA ALA A 381 36.24 -16.03 -8.16
C ALA A 381 34.97 -15.74 -7.36
N PHE A 382 35.09 -15.46 -6.07
CA PHE A 382 33.94 -15.24 -5.19
C PHE A 382 33.25 -13.92 -5.52
N PRO A 383 31.98 -13.92 -5.94
CA PRO A 383 31.29 -12.70 -6.37
C PRO A 383 30.84 -11.81 -5.21
N GLY A 384 31.00 -12.27 -3.98
CA GLY A 384 30.43 -11.65 -2.79
C GLY A 384 29.06 -12.19 -2.41
N LEU A 385 28.72 -12.06 -1.14
CA LEU A 385 27.48 -12.58 -0.59
C LEU A 385 26.26 -11.96 -1.29
N ILE A 386 26.23 -10.65 -1.47
CA ILE A 386 25.12 -9.91 -2.10
C ILE A 386 24.88 -10.39 -3.53
N LYS A 387 25.92 -10.36 -4.39
CA LYS A 387 25.78 -10.78 -5.79
C LYS A 387 25.42 -12.24 -5.95
N ASN A 388 25.95 -13.12 -5.08
CA ASN A 388 25.61 -14.54 -5.13
C ASN A 388 24.14 -14.78 -4.80
N VAL A 389 23.61 -14.11 -3.77
CA VAL A 389 22.20 -14.22 -3.40
C VAL A 389 21.30 -13.60 -4.47
N GLU A 390 21.69 -12.47 -5.06
CA GLU A 390 21.00 -11.84 -6.19
C GLU A 390 20.91 -12.79 -7.40
N GLN A 391 22.00 -13.48 -7.73
CA GLN A 391 22.00 -14.45 -8.81
C GLN A 391 21.04 -15.60 -8.52
N ARG A 392 21.06 -16.17 -7.32
CA ARG A 392 20.13 -17.24 -6.89
C ARG A 392 18.67 -16.78 -6.94
N TYR A 393 18.39 -15.57 -6.54
CA TYR A 393 17.04 -14.97 -6.62
C TYR A 393 16.54 -14.88 -8.06
N ARG A 394 17.42 -14.50 -9.01
CA ARG A 394 17.07 -14.45 -10.42
C ARG A 394 16.88 -15.83 -11.07
N GLU A 395 17.67 -16.82 -10.65
CA GLU A 395 17.68 -18.16 -11.26
C GLU A 395 16.59 -19.08 -10.69
N THR A 396 16.05 -18.78 -9.51
CA THR A 396 15.03 -19.63 -8.90
C THR A 396 13.69 -19.52 -9.62
N GLY A 397 13.11 -20.67 -9.98
CA GLY A 397 11.75 -20.79 -10.53
C GLY A 397 10.66 -20.97 -9.47
N SER A 398 11.02 -21.03 -8.18
CA SER A 398 10.07 -21.25 -7.08
C SER A 398 9.63 -19.95 -6.45
N ASP A 399 8.33 -19.65 -6.45
CA ASP A 399 7.77 -18.45 -5.82
C ASP A 399 8.02 -18.41 -4.31
N ALA A 400 7.99 -19.57 -3.63
CA ALA A 400 8.30 -19.66 -2.20
C ALA A 400 9.76 -19.26 -1.92
N MET A 401 10.70 -19.71 -2.78
CA MET A 401 12.11 -19.33 -2.68
C MET A 401 12.33 -17.84 -2.98
N LYS A 402 11.62 -17.29 -3.97
CA LYS A 402 11.68 -15.84 -4.24
C LYS A 402 11.23 -15.03 -3.04
N GLN A 403 10.10 -15.38 -2.44
CA GLN A 403 9.60 -14.71 -1.23
C GLN A 403 10.58 -14.80 -0.05
N GLU A 404 11.24 -15.94 0.13
CA GLU A 404 12.28 -16.07 1.17
C GLU A 404 13.46 -15.13 0.89
N TYR A 405 13.95 -15.05 -0.37
CA TYR A 405 15.01 -14.09 -0.73
C TYR A 405 14.57 -12.64 -0.59
N GLU A 406 13.33 -12.31 -0.95
CA GLU A 406 12.77 -10.97 -0.79
C GLU A 406 12.73 -10.51 0.68
N SER A 407 12.65 -11.45 1.64
CA SER A 407 12.73 -11.13 3.07
C SER A 407 14.09 -10.54 3.50
N PHE A 408 15.13 -10.70 2.68
CA PHE A 408 16.47 -10.13 2.88
C PHE A 408 16.70 -8.83 2.09
N MET A 409 15.65 -8.31 1.43
CA MET A 409 15.74 -7.06 0.67
C MET A 409 15.20 -5.89 1.47
N ARG A 410 15.79 -4.73 1.22
CA ARG A 410 15.34 -3.44 1.74
C ARG A 410 14.93 -2.54 0.59
N ILE A 411 13.88 -1.78 0.82
CA ILE A 411 13.45 -0.72 -0.10
C ILE A 411 14.31 0.50 0.17
N THR A 412 15.13 0.89 -0.83
CA THR A 412 15.98 2.08 -0.77
C THR A 412 15.53 3.12 -1.79
N PRO A 413 15.55 4.43 -1.48
CA PRO A 413 15.26 5.45 -2.47
C PRO A 413 16.23 5.34 -3.67
N CYS A 414 15.72 5.47 -4.88
CA CYS A 414 16.54 5.46 -6.08
C CYS A 414 17.62 6.54 -6.02
N LYS A 415 18.88 6.19 -6.19
CA LYS A 415 20.05 7.11 -6.08
C LYS A 415 19.97 8.25 -7.10
N THR A 416 19.42 8.01 -8.30
CA THR A 416 19.34 8.99 -9.39
C THR A 416 18.25 10.02 -9.19
N CYS A 417 17.01 9.58 -8.91
CA CYS A 417 15.88 10.50 -8.71
C CYS A 417 15.58 10.79 -7.23
N LYS A 418 16.32 10.21 -6.29
CA LYS A 418 16.15 10.40 -4.83
C LYS A 418 14.69 10.23 -4.37
N GLY A 419 13.98 9.27 -4.96
CA GLY A 419 12.58 9.00 -4.64
C GLY A 419 11.56 9.77 -5.49
N GLN A 420 11.97 10.72 -6.31
CA GLN A 420 11.08 11.64 -7.04
C GLN A 420 10.44 11.03 -8.30
N ARG A 421 10.78 9.80 -8.68
CA ARG A 421 10.19 9.00 -9.77
C ARG A 421 10.40 9.51 -11.19
N LEU A 422 10.64 10.81 -11.40
CA LEU A 422 10.73 11.47 -12.70
C LEU A 422 12.16 11.74 -13.13
N LYS A 423 12.34 12.05 -14.42
CA LYS A 423 13.60 12.56 -14.98
C LYS A 423 13.93 13.95 -14.41
N LYS A 424 15.21 14.31 -14.44
CA LYS A 424 15.69 15.61 -13.94
C LYS A 424 15.11 16.78 -14.74
N GLU A 425 14.93 16.58 -16.05
CA GLU A 425 14.36 17.57 -16.96
C GLU A 425 12.90 17.88 -16.60
N SER A 426 12.10 16.84 -16.28
CA SER A 426 10.71 17.01 -15.84
C SER A 426 10.61 17.69 -14.46
N LEU A 427 11.55 17.37 -13.57
CA LEU A 427 11.63 17.97 -12.24
C LEU A 427 12.13 19.42 -12.27
N ALA A 428 12.78 19.84 -13.37
CA ALA A 428 13.24 21.21 -13.56
C ALA A 428 12.13 22.16 -14.02
N VAL A 429 10.90 21.69 -14.22
CA VAL A 429 9.74 22.53 -14.54
C VAL A 429 9.00 22.89 -13.25
N THR A 430 8.72 24.18 -13.03
CA THR A 430 8.09 24.67 -11.80
C THR A 430 6.80 25.43 -12.07
N VAL A 431 5.89 25.38 -11.09
CA VAL A 431 4.70 26.24 -10.98
C VAL A 431 4.68 26.79 -9.55
N GLY A 432 4.72 28.11 -9.40
CA GLY A 432 4.85 28.75 -8.09
C GLY A 432 6.14 28.33 -7.38
N ASP A 433 7.26 28.31 -8.12
CA ASP A 433 8.62 27.95 -7.68
C ASP A 433 8.79 26.52 -7.13
N ARG A 434 7.80 25.63 -7.37
CA ARG A 434 7.86 24.22 -6.95
C ARG A 434 7.68 23.28 -8.14
N ASN A 435 8.44 22.19 -8.12
CA ASN A 435 8.24 21.11 -9.10
C ASN A 435 7.05 20.23 -8.75
N ILE A 436 6.61 19.38 -9.69
CA ILE A 436 5.42 18.56 -9.54
C ILE A 436 5.54 17.55 -8.36
N TYR A 437 6.74 17.02 -8.09
CA TYR A 437 6.97 16.11 -6.99
C TYR A 437 6.88 16.83 -5.64
N GLU A 438 7.51 18.00 -5.51
CA GLU A 438 7.44 18.81 -4.29
C GLU A 438 6.00 19.18 -3.94
N VAL A 439 5.21 19.59 -4.93
CA VAL A 439 3.80 19.93 -4.72
C VAL A 439 2.98 18.69 -4.34
N THR A 440 3.15 17.58 -5.03
CA THR A 440 2.40 16.36 -4.74
C THR A 440 2.85 15.64 -3.46
N SER A 441 4.01 15.99 -2.93
CA SER A 441 4.54 15.48 -1.64
C SER A 441 4.05 16.26 -0.44
N LEU A 442 3.44 17.43 -0.64
CA LEU A 442 2.77 18.18 0.43
C LEU A 442 1.61 17.36 1.00
N SER A 443 1.32 17.53 2.29
CA SER A 443 0.05 17.06 2.85
C SER A 443 -1.11 17.78 2.16
N ILE A 444 -2.27 17.14 2.10
CA ILE A 444 -3.49 17.69 1.47
C ILE A 444 -3.80 19.09 2.05
N GLU A 445 -3.61 19.28 3.35
CA GLU A 445 -3.76 20.57 4.02
C GLU A 445 -2.78 21.62 3.48
N ASN A 446 -1.49 21.31 3.46
CA ASN A 446 -0.46 22.22 2.95
C ASN A 446 -0.62 22.45 1.45
N LEU A 447 -1.06 21.43 0.70
CA LEU A 447 -1.37 21.55 -0.71
C LEU A 447 -2.54 22.49 -0.97
N LYS A 448 -3.61 22.40 -0.17
CA LYS A 448 -4.76 23.32 -0.23
C LYS A 448 -4.33 24.75 0.03
N LYS A 449 -3.47 24.97 1.04
CA LYS A 449 -2.90 26.30 1.33
C LYS A 449 -2.05 26.81 0.17
N PHE A 450 -1.13 25.99 -0.35
CA PHE A 450 -0.31 26.33 -1.51
C PHE A 450 -1.16 26.73 -2.72
N MET A 451 -2.23 25.97 -3.03
CA MET A 451 -3.12 26.25 -4.15
C MET A 451 -3.97 27.52 -3.96
N SER A 452 -4.22 27.95 -2.72
CA SER A 452 -4.91 29.22 -2.43
C SER A 452 -3.99 30.44 -2.51
N GLU A 453 -2.71 30.26 -2.15
CA GLU A 453 -1.69 31.32 -2.15
C GLU A 453 -0.94 31.44 -3.49
N LEU A 454 -1.20 30.54 -4.44
CA LEU A 454 -0.52 30.49 -5.73
C LEU A 454 -0.74 31.78 -6.53
N ARG A 455 0.35 32.50 -6.81
CA ARG A 455 0.34 33.70 -7.62
C ARG A 455 0.73 33.34 -9.05
N LEU A 456 -0.11 33.71 -9.99
CA LEU A 456 0.07 33.47 -11.43
C LEU A 456 0.02 34.77 -12.19
N THR A 457 0.62 34.81 -13.37
CA THR A 457 0.44 35.91 -14.32
C THR A 457 -0.96 35.83 -14.94
N GLU A 458 -1.47 36.93 -15.46
CA GLU A 458 -2.79 36.97 -16.13
C GLU A 458 -2.93 35.90 -17.23
N GLN A 459 -1.87 35.67 -17.99
CA GLN A 459 -1.84 34.62 -19.02
C GLN A 459 -1.91 33.21 -18.42
N GLN A 460 -1.15 32.97 -17.37
CA GLN A 460 -1.16 31.65 -16.66
C GLN A 460 -2.52 31.40 -16.00
N GLU A 461 -3.16 32.44 -15.45
CA GLU A 461 -4.51 32.32 -14.89
C GLU A 461 -5.54 31.98 -15.97
N LEU A 462 -5.49 32.63 -17.09
CA LEU A 462 -6.41 32.38 -18.21
C LEU A 462 -6.30 30.94 -18.69
N ILE A 463 -5.07 30.44 -18.88
CA ILE A 463 -4.80 29.05 -19.33
C ILE A 463 -5.15 28.05 -18.25
N GLY A 464 -4.77 28.31 -17.00
CA GLY A 464 -4.86 27.38 -15.89
C GLY A 464 -6.22 27.35 -15.18
N LYS A 465 -7.09 28.34 -15.39
CA LYS A 465 -8.33 28.57 -14.62
C LYS A 465 -9.19 27.30 -14.42
N GLN A 466 -9.48 26.61 -15.50
CA GLN A 466 -10.33 25.42 -15.43
C GLN A 466 -9.62 24.25 -14.74
N ILE A 467 -8.32 24.05 -15.00
CA ILE A 467 -7.51 23.00 -14.39
C ILE A 467 -7.40 23.23 -12.88
N LEU A 468 -7.12 24.45 -12.47
CA LEU A 468 -7.02 24.86 -11.06
C LEU A 468 -8.33 24.69 -10.31
N LYS A 469 -9.47 24.98 -10.97
CA LYS A 469 -10.80 24.73 -10.39
C LYS A 469 -11.01 23.27 -10.05
N GLU A 470 -10.67 22.36 -10.98
CA GLU A 470 -10.80 20.90 -10.78
C GLU A 470 -9.85 20.40 -9.67
N ILE A 471 -8.59 20.84 -9.69
CA ILE A 471 -7.62 20.47 -8.66
C ILE A 471 -8.12 20.91 -7.28
N ARG A 472 -8.55 22.16 -7.12
CA ARG A 472 -9.03 22.69 -5.84
C ARG A 472 -10.27 21.96 -5.33
N ALA A 473 -11.21 21.63 -6.22
CA ALA A 473 -12.41 20.90 -5.87
C ALA A 473 -12.06 19.47 -5.35
N ARG A 474 -11.22 18.74 -6.09
CA ARG A 474 -10.83 17.36 -5.72
C ARG A 474 -10.00 17.29 -4.44
N ILE A 475 -9.08 18.26 -4.23
CA ILE A 475 -8.35 18.41 -2.97
C ILE A 475 -9.33 18.71 -1.81
N GLY A 476 -10.34 19.54 -2.06
CA GLY A 476 -11.40 19.84 -1.10
C GLY A 476 -12.12 18.57 -0.63
N PHE A 477 -12.49 17.68 -1.55
CA PHE A 477 -13.18 16.42 -1.21
C PHE A 477 -12.31 15.47 -0.36
N LEU A 478 -11.00 15.39 -0.62
CA LEU A 478 -10.08 14.62 0.23
C LEU A 478 -10.01 15.20 1.65
N SER A 479 -10.04 16.51 1.79
CA SER A 479 -10.09 17.19 3.09
C SER A 479 -11.42 16.93 3.82
N GLU A 480 -12.55 16.97 3.10
CA GLU A 480 -13.89 16.72 3.66
C GLU A 480 -14.04 15.31 4.27
N VAL A 481 -13.36 14.30 3.71
CA VAL A 481 -13.37 12.93 4.26
C VAL A 481 -12.27 12.68 5.31
N GLY A 482 -11.62 13.74 5.81
CA GLY A 482 -10.63 13.64 6.90
C GLY A 482 -9.26 13.09 6.50
N LEU A 483 -8.83 13.27 5.25
CA LEU A 483 -7.53 12.82 4.75
C LEU A 483 -6.49 13.95 4.63
N ASP A 484 -6.63 14.99 5.43
CA ASP A 484 -5.80 16.20 5.41
C ASP A 484 -4.28 15.92 5.55
N TYR A 485 -3.95 14.86 6.29
CA TYR A 485 -2.57 14.46 6.59
C TYR A 485 -1.87 13.66 5.49
N LEU A 486 -2.61 13.12 4.52
CA LEU A 486 -2.02 12.37 3.41
C LEU A 486 -1.35 13.28 2.39
N SER A 487 -0.42 12.72 1.60
CA SER A 487 0.14 13.36 0.42
C SER A 487 -0.31 12.65 -0.86
N LEU A 488 -0.39 13.38 -1.98
CA LEU A 488 -0.73 12.79 -3.29
C LEU A 488 0.33 11.80 -3.80
N SER A 489 1.59 11.95 -3.38
CA SER A 489 2.71 11.07 -3.74
C SER A 489 2.71 9.75 -2.98
N ARG A 490 1.91 9.60 -1.91
CA ARG A 490 1.87 8.39 -1.08
C ARG A 490 1.40 7.19 -1.90
N ALA A 491 2.17 6.11 -1.83
CA ALA A 491 1.85 4.87 -2.54
C ALA A 491 0.59 4.20 -1.95
N THR A 492 -0.32 3.76 -2.82
CA THR A 492 -1.59 3.12 -2.39
C THR A 492 -1.39 1.85 -1.58
N ALA A 493 -0.31 1.11 -1.85
CA ALA A 493 0.03 -0.11 -1.10
C ALA A 493 0.39 0.15 0.38
N THR A 494 0.64 1.42 0.77
CA THR A 494 0.96 1.82 2.16
C THR A 494 -0.26 2.36 2.91
N LEU A 495 -1.41 2.42 2.26
CA LEU A 495 -2.65 2.91 2.86
C LEU A 495 -3.32 1.83 3.70
N SER A 496 -3.95 2.24 4.79
CA SER A 496 -4.89 1.38 5.50
C SER A 496 -6.16 1.14 4.66
N GLY A 497 -6.93 0.10 4.98
CA GLY A 497 -8.19 -0.19 4.28
C GLY A 497 -9.15 0.99 4.31
N GLY A 498 -9.32 1.62 5.48
CA GLY A 498 -10.18 2.80 5.65
C GLY A 498 -9.67 4.04 4.88
N GLU A 499 -8.35 4.28 4.83
CA GLU A 499 -7.78 5.37 4.00
C GLU A 499 -8.09 5.16 2.51
N ALA A 500 -7.87 3.94 2.01
CA ALA A 500 -8.14 3.61 0.61
C ALA A 500 -9.63 3.76 0.26
N GLN A 501 -10.52 3.35 1.14
CA GLN A 501 -11.97 3.48 0.98
C GLN A 501 -12.41 4.95 0.96
N ARG A 502 -11.90 5.79 1.87
CA ARG A 502 -12.22 7.23 1.89
C ARG A 502 -11.68 7.97 0.67
N ILE A 503 -10.53 7.57 0.13
CA ILE A 503 -10.02 8.11 -1.14
C ILE A 503 -11.01 7.83 -2.27
N ARG A 504 -11.55 6.59 -2.35
CA ARG A 504 -12.57 6.26 -3.35
C ARG A 504 -13.85 7.04 -3.13
N LEU A 505 -14.31 7.17 -1.89
CA LEU A 505 -15.47 7.99 -1.55
C LEU A 505 -15.29 9.44 -2.01
N ALA A 506 -14.14 10.06 -1.70
CA ALA A 506 -13.82 11.41 -2.15
C ALA A 506 -13.83 11.53 -3.68
N THR A 507 -13.31 10.52 -4.39
CA THR A 507 -13.32 10.48 -5.86
C THR A 507 -14.76 10.40 -6.40
N GLN A 508 -15.64 9.61 -5.77
CA GLN A 508 -17.04 9.48 -6.17
C GLN A 508 -17.84 10.77 -5.89
N ILE A 509 -17.64 11.42 -4.75
CA ILE A 509 -18.22 12.74 -4.47
C ILE A 509 -17.79 13.73 -5.55
N GLY A 510 -16.52 13.68 -5.94
CA GLY A 510 -15.95 14.53 -7.00
C GLY A 510 -16.50 14.27 -8.40
N SER A 511 -17.01 13.07 -8.67
CA SER A 511 -17.61 12.72 -9.97
C SER A 511 -18.94 13.43 -10.24
N GLY A 512 -19.63 13.91 -9.18
CA GLY A 512 -20.90 14.63 -9.29
C GLY A 512 -22.05 13.76 -9.83
N LEU A 513 -21.95 12.43 -9.77
CA LEU A 513 -23.01 11.54 -10.21
C LEU A 513 -24.24 11.69 -9.32
N VAL A 514 -25.43 11.65 -9.94
CA VAL A 514 -26.73 11.76 -9.28
C VAL A 514 -27.64 10.60 -9.71
N GLY A 515 -28.56 10.20 -8.81
CA GLY A 515 -29.50 9.11 -9.09
C GLY A 515 -28.86 7.71 -9.06
N VAL A 516 -27.76 7.56 -8.32
CA VAL A 516 -26.98 6.31 -8.17
C VAL A 516 -27.21 5.74 -6.76
N ALA A 517 -27.16 4.40 -6.63
CA ALA A 517 -27.06 3.75 -5.33
C ALA A 517 -25.58 3.51 -4.98
N TYR A 518 -25.09 4.16 -3.94
CA TYR A 518 -23.76 3.89 -3.37
C TYR A 518 -23.90 2.85 -2.26
N ILE A 519 -23.13 1.77 -2.37
CA ILE A 519 -23.09 0.69 -1.39
C ILE A 519 -21.71 0.71 -0.74
N LEU A 520 -21.67 1.02 0.57
CA LEU A 520 -20.43 1.21 1.32
C LEU A 520 -20.31 0.12 2.41
N ASP A 521 -19.08 -0.39 2.58
CA ASP A 521 -18.74 -1.39 3.58
C ASP A 521 -17.96 -0.73 4.72
N GLU A 522 -18.62 -0.49 5.86
CA GLU A 522 -18.02 0.02 7.09
C GLU A 522 -17.07 1.23 6.88
N PRO A 523 -17.56 2.35 6.32
CA PRO A 523 -16.72 3.50 5.99
C PRO A 523 -16.14 4.23 7.21
N SER A 524 -16.65 4.01 8.43
CA SER A 524 -16.15 4.58 9.68
C SER A 524 -14.91 3.86 10.25
N ILE A 525 -14.48 2.76 9.62
CA ILE A 525 -13.37 1.93 10.09
C ILE A 525 -12.08 2.73 10.30
N GLY A 526 -11.43 2.52 11.47
CA GLY A 526 -10.15 3.13 11.81
C GLY A 526 -10.22 4.66 11.96
N LEU A 527 -11.42 5.22 12.13
CA LEU A 527 -11.64 6.62 12.39
C LEU A 527 -11.72 6.95 13.87
N HIS A 528 -11.03 8.02 14.26
CA HIS A 528 -11.34 8.69 15.51
C HIS A 528 -12.71 9.36 15.40
N GLN A 529 -13.47 9.46 16.51
CA GLN A 529 -14.83 10.00 16.50
C GLN A 529 -14.91 11.41 15.88
N ARG A 530 -13.91 12.27 16.11
CA ARG A 530 -13.82 13.58 15.47
C ARG A 530 -13.79 13.50 13.93
N ASP A 531 -13.11 12.49 13.38
CA ASP A 531 -13.00 12.33 11.92
C ASP A 531 -14.26 11.65 11.36
N ASN A 532 -14.98 10.86 12.18
CA ASN A 532 -16.28 10.28 11.84
C ASN A 532 -17.34 11.37 11.56
N ASP A 533 -17.34 12.45 12.33
CA ASP A 533 -18.24 13.60 12.08
C ASP A 533 -18.03 14.24 10.70
N LYS A 534 -16.77 14.25 10.19
CA LYS A 534 -16.48 14.72 8.84
C LYS A 534 -17.01 13.77 7.78
N LEU A 535 -16.80 12.46 7.98
CA LEU A 535 -17.31 11.42 7.09
C LEU A 535 -18.85 11.48 6.98
N LEU A 536 -19.55 11.57 8.10
CA LEU A 536 -21.02 11.67 8.12
C LEU A 536 -21.52 12.86 7.31
N ARG A 537 -20.90 14.03 7.47
CA ARG A 537 -21.24 15.21 6.66
C ARG A 537 -21.01 14.97 5.17
N ALA A 538 -19.94 14.28 4.78
CA ALA A 538 -19.66 13.93 3.39
C ALA A 538 -20.70 12.96 2.82
N LEU A 539 -21.12 11.96 3.60
CA LEU A 539 -22.19 11.01 3.23
C LEU A 539 -23.54 11.70 3.07
N MET A 540 -23.93 12.55 4.03
CA MET A 540 -25.16 13.36 3.92
C MET A 540 -25.17 14.24 2.69
N ARG A 541 -24.03 14.88 2.37
CA ARG A 541 -23.89 15.67 1.15
C ARG A 541 -24.09 14.81 -0.12
N LEU A 542 -23.54 13.59 -0.13
CA LEU A 542 -23.70 12.68 -1.26
C LEU A 542 -25.16 12.26 -1.44
N ARG A 543 -25.90 12.01 -0.33
CA ARG A 543 -27.36 11.81 -0.33
C ARG A 543 -28.09 13.03 -0.88
N ASP A 544 -27.79 14.22 -0.38
CA ASP A 544 -28.47 15.48 -0.73
C ASP A 544 -28.31 15.86 -2.22
N LEU A 545 -27.31 15.30 -2.91
CA LEU A 545 -27.19 15.36 -4.36
C LEU A 545 -28.24 14.51 -5.10
N GLY A 546 -29.07 13.74 -4.40
CA GLY A 546 -30.10 12.87 -4.97
C GLY A 546 -29.64 11.44 -5.23
N ASN A 547 -28.76 10.94 -4.38
CA ASN A 547 -28.27 9.55 -4.42
C ASN A 547 -28.86 8.73 -3.27
N SER A 548 -29.03 7.43 -3.50
CA SER A 548 -29.36 6.46 -2.45
C SER A 548 -28.07 5.94 -1.82
N LEU A 549 -27.95 6.02 -0.48
CA LEU A 549 -26.82 5.46 0.25
C LEU A 549 -27.24 4.23 1.01
N ILE A 550 -26.57 3.11 0.79
CA ILE A 550 -26.75 1.86 1.54
C ILE A 550 -25.41 1.54 2.19
N VAL A 551 -25.34 1.67 3.51
CA VAL A 551 -24.10 1.57 4.27
C VAL A 551 -24.20 0.41 5.26
N VAL A 552 -23.31 -0.57 5.15
CA VAL A 552 -23.13 -1.59 6.18
C VAL A 552 -22.33 -0.97 7.32
N GLU A 553 -22.89 -0.89 8.51
CA GLU A 553 -22.24 -0.18 9.63
C GLU A 553 -22.58 -0.74 10.99
N HIS A 554 -21.66 -0.48 11.95
CA HIS A 554 -21.78 -0.84 13.34
C HIS A 554 -21.59 0.35 14.29
N ASP A 555 -21.26 1.53 13.75
CA ASP A 555 -21.04 2.75 14.54
C ASP A 555 -22.36 3.37 14.98
N GLU A 556 -22.44 3.73 16.27
CA GLU A 556 -23.66 4.31 16.88
C GLU A 556 -24.03 5.65 16.24
N ASP A 557 -23.06 6.56 16.05
CA ASP A 557 -23.31 7.89 15.52
C ASP A 557 -23.81 7.81 14.06
N THR A 558 -23.28 6.87 13.30
CA THR A 558 -23.73 6.61 11.92
C THR A 558 -25.15 6.08 11.86
N MET A 559 -25.51 5.14 12.75
CA MET A 559 -26.88 4.64 12.82
C MET A 559 -27.89 5.70 13.26
N ARG A 560 -27.51 6.59 14.21
CA ARG A 560 -28.37 7.70 14.67
C ARG A 560 -28.53 8.79 13.61
N ALA A 561 -27.52 8.96 12.74
CA ALA A 561 -27.56 9.94 11.64
C ALA A 561 -28.31 9.45 10.40
N ALA A 562 -28.59 8.14 10.29
CA ALA A 562 -29.27 7.54 9.16
C ALA A 562 -30.77 7.91 9.11
N ASP A 563 -31.29 8.08 7.88
CA ASP A 563 -32.74 8.28 7.64
C ASP A 563 -33.53 6.99 7.90
N CYS A 564 -32.87 5.82 7.66
CA CYS A 564 -33.45 4.51 7.86
C CYS A 564 -32.38 3.50 8.28
N VAL A 565 -32.69 2.64 9.22
CA VAL A 565 -31.82 1.53 9.66
C VAL A 565 -32.54 0.21 9.40
N VAL A 566 -31.84 -0.75 8.82
CA VAL A 566 -32.31 -2.11 8.56
C VAL A 566 -31.47 -3.07 9.42
N ASP A 567 -32.10 -3.71 10.39
CA ASP A 567 -31.43 -4.67 11.28
C ASP A 567 -31.64 -6.10 10.78
N ILE A 568 -30.54 -6.81 10.52
CA ILE A 568 -30.51 -8.18 9.99
C ILE A 568 -29.95 -9.11 11.06
N GLY A 569 -30.72 -10.13 11.40
CA GLY A 569 -30.34 -11.04 12.45
C GLY A 569 -31.29 -12.25 12.55
N PRO A 570 -31.68 -12.62 13.79
CA PRO A 570 -31.18 -12.08 15.09
C PRO A 570 -29.77 -12.54 15.45
N GLY A 571 -29.30 -13.67 14.93
CA GLY A 571 -28.00 -14.26 15.19
C GLY A 571 -27.04 -14.25 14.01
N ALA A 572 -26.00 -15.08 14.08
CA ALA A 572 -24.99 -15.25 13.03
C ALA A 572 -25.19 -16.58 12.28
N GLY A 573 -24.69 -16.68 11.02
CA GLY A 573 -24.75 -17.91 10.22
C GLY A 573 -26.17 -18.41 10.04
N GLU A 574 -26.45 -19.65 10.40
CA GLU A 574 -27.77 -20.27 10.27
C GLU A 574 -28.84 -19.62 11.18
N HIS A 575 -28.43 -18.95 12.25
CA HIS A 575 -29.33 -18.22 13.17
C HIS A 575 -29.59 -16.77 12.72
N GLY A 576 -28.98 -16.34 11.58
CA GLY A 576 -29.16 -15.03 10.97
C GLY A 576 -30.04 -15.06 9.73
N GLY A 577 -29.90 -14.05 8.89
CA GLY A 577 -30.53 -13.98 7.56
C GLY A 577 -31.99 -13.53 7.56
N GLU A 578 -32.54 -13.09 8.68
CA GLU A 578 -33.91 -12.59 8.80
C GLU A 578 -33.92 -11.06 8.97
N LEU A 579 -34.99 -10.41 8.50
CA LEU A 579 -35.26 -9.01 8.80
C LEU A 579 -35.79 -8.91 10.23
N VAL A 580 -35.06 -8.22 11.12
CA VAL A 580 -35.48 -8.02 12.52
C VAL A 580 -36.33 -6.76 12.63
N GLU A 581 -35.87 -5.65 12.04
CA GLU A 581 -36.58 -4.36 12.05
C GLU A 581 -36.12 -3.49 10.89
N ILE A 582 -37.01 -2.60 10.42
CA ILE A 582 -36.69 -1.53 9.49
C ILE A 582 -37.36 -0.24 9.94
N GLY A 583 -36.60 0.83 10.09
CA GLY A 583 -37.13 2.13 10.51
C GLY A 583 -36.06 3.05 11.05
N THR A 584 -36.42 3.97 11.95
CA THR A 584 -35.45 4.86 12.59
C THR A 584 -34.68 4.15 13.72
N ALA A 585 -33.55 4.70 14.16
CA ALA A 585 -32.81 4.16 15.29
C ALA A 585 -33.68 4.03 16.56
N GLU A 586 -34.62 4.97 16.78
CA GLU A 586 -35.59 4.91 17.91
C GLU A 586 -36.53 3.72 17.81
N MET A 587 -36.91 3.30 16.60
CA MET A 587 -37.74 2.11 16.42
C MET A 587 -36.96 0.85 16.79
N LEU A 588 -35.69 0.75 16.36
CA LEU A 588 -34.82 -0.37 16.74
C LEU A 588 -34.64 -0.45 18.25
N MET A 589 -34.43 0.68 18.92
CA MET A 589 -34.27 0.72 20.40
C MET A 589 -35.46 0.15 21.15
N LYS A 590 -36.65 0.21 20.59
CA LYS A 590 -37.89 -0.32 21.19
C LYS A 590 -38.11 -1.81 20.90
N ASN A 591 -37.48 -2.35 19.88
CA ASN A 591 -37.60 -3.75 19.49
C ASN A 591 -36.80 -4.66 20.44
N GLU A 592 -37.47 -5.59 21.12
CA GLU A 592 -36.84 -6.52 22.07
C GLU A 592 -36.02 -7.60 21.39
N ARG A 593 -36.34 -7.94 20.12
CA ARG A 593 -35.59 -8.92 19.31
C ARG A 593 -34.29 -8.36 18.77
N SER A 594 -34.15 -7.04 18.66
CA SER A 594 -33.00 -6.38 18.14
C SER A 594 -31.86 -6.33 19.14
N ILE A 595 -30.78 -7.07 18.88
CA ILE A 595 -29.54 -7.00 19.66
C ILE A 595 -28.90 -5.61 19.49
N THR A 596 -28.88 -5.07 18.26
CA THR A 596 -28.42 -3.70 17.98
C THR A 596 -29.21 -2.69 18.79
N GLY A 597 -30.55 -2.80 18.81
CA GLY A 597 -31.45 -1.93 19.58
C GLY A 597 -31.24 -2.02 21.09
N ALA A 598 -30.86 -3.21 21.59
CA ALA A 598 -30.54 -3.39 23.01
C ALA A 598 -29.28 -2.61 23.44
N TYR A 599 -28.25 -2.55 22.61
CA TYR A 599 -27.06 -1.74 22.88
C TYR A 599 -27.32 -0.25 22.69
N LEU A 600 -27.97 0.16 21.60
CA LEU A 600 -28.31 1.57 21.33
C LEU A 600 -29.20 2.20 22.44
N SER A 601 -30.09 1.41 23.06
CA SER A 601 -30.96 1.86 24.16
C SER A 601 -30.27 1.78 25.51
N GLY A 602 -29.08 1.21 25.62
CA GLY A 602 -28.41 0.98 26.90
C GLY A 602 -28.96 -0.19 27.75
N ARG A 603 -29.94 -0.98 27.24
CA ARG A 603 -30.39 -2.24 27.90
C ARG A 603 -29.25 -3.24 28.03
N CYS A 604 -28.38 -3.30 27.02
CA CYS A 604 -27.08 -3.98 27.06
C CYS A 604 -25.98 -2.94 26.96
N LYS A 605 -24.94 -3.05 27.77
CA LYS A 605 -23.78 -2.17 27.72
C LYS A 605 -22.52 -2.89 28.17
N ILE A 606 -21.38 -2.50 27.62
CA ILE A 606 -20.07 -2.94 28.08
C ILE A 606 -19.77 -2.18 29.38
N PRO A 607 -19.57 -2.89 30.54
CA PRO A 607 -19.38 -2.21 31.81
C PRO A 607 -18.03 -1.48 31.88
N VAL A 608 -18.02 -0.36 32.59
CA VAL A 608 -16.77 0.31 32.96
C VAL A 608 -16.20 -0.42 34.17
N PRO A 609 -14.91 -0.83 34.18
CA PRO A 609 -14.28 -1.44 35.34
C PRO A 609 -14.37 -0.51 36.57
N THR A 610 -14.76 -1.05 37.72
CA THR A 610 -14.85 -0.31 39.00
C THR A 610 -13.48 0.05 39.55
N GLU A 611 -12.47 -0.79 39.25
CA GLU A 611 -11.09 -0.59 39.67
C GLU A 611 -10.16 -0.80 38.49
N ARG A 612 -9.14 0.05 38.35
CA ARG A 612 -8.11 -0.09 37.34
C ARG A 612 -6.97 -0.94 37.87
N LYS A 613 -6.49 -1.90 37.07
CA LYS A 613 -5.34 -2.74 37.42
C LYS A 613 -4.09 -1.89 37.51
N GLN A 614 -3.21 -2.23 38.47
CA GLN A 614 -1.94 -1.53 38.62
C GLN A 614 -0.84 -2.21 37.79
N PRO A 615 0.08 -1.45 37.19
CA PRO A 615 1.21 -1.99 36.42
C PRO A 615 2.12 -2.86 37.28
N THR A 616 2.58 -3.99 36.71
CA THR A 616 3.59 -4.87 37.34
C THR A 616 5.01 -4.45 36.97
N GLY A 617 5.19 -3.62 35.95
CA GLY A 617 6.48 -3.12 35.44
C GLY A 617 6.27 -2.11 34.34
N TRP A 618 7.35 -1.68 33.72
CA TRP A 618 7.33 -0.64 32.71
C TRP A 618 8.33 -0.93 31.58
N LEU A 619 7.90 -0.78 30.33
CA LEU A 619 8.79 -0.60 29.19
C LEU A 619 8.96 0.89 28.92
N LYS A 620 10.22 1.35 28.80
CA LYS A 620 10.53 2.77 28.58
C LYS A 620 11.06 2.98 27.18
N ILE A 621 10.25 3.54 26.29
CA ILE A 621 10.62 3.92 24.94
C ILE A 621 11.25 5.31 24.98
N ARG A 622 12.43 5.48 24.39
CA ARG A 622 13.18 6.76 24.38
C ARG A 622 13.58 7.15 22.96
N GLY A 623 13.28 8.39 22.60
CA GLY A 623 13.72 9.01 21.35
C GLY A 623 13.15 8.37 20.09
N ALA A 624 11.90 7.90 20.12
CA ALA A 624 11.24 7.35 18.93
C ALA A 624 11.02 8.44 17.87
N ALA A 625 11.59 8.24 16.68
CA ALA A 625 11.66 9.25 15.61
C ALA A 625 11.36 8.66 14.22
N GLU A 626 10.56 7.58 14.15
CA GLU A 626 10.15 6.98 12.89
C GLU A 626 8.96 7.73 12.30
N ASN A 627 8.95 7.91 10.97
CA ASN A 627 7.91 8.62 10.21
C ASN A 627 7.67 10.05 10.77
N ASN A 628 6.48 10.32 11.31
CA ASN A 628 6.12 11.61 11.86
C ASN A 628 6.42 11.77 13.36
N LEU A 629 7.02 10.78 14.02
CA LEU A 629 7.32 10.84 15.45
C LEU A 629 8.41 11.88 15.76
N LYS A 630 8.19 12.70 16.79
CA LYS A 630 9.04 13.82 17.19
C LYS A 630 9.88 13.48 18.43
N GLN A 631 10.79 12.50 18.32
CA GLN A 631 11.63 12.01 19.43
C GLN A 631 10.83 11.67 20.69
N VAL A 632 9.78 10.90 20.50
CA VAL A 632 8.82 10.55 21.55
C VAL A 632 9.49 9.75 22.66
N ASN A 633 9.21 10.15 23.90
CA ASN A 633 9.52 9.39 25.11
C ASN A 633 8.20 8.99 25.76
N VAL A 634 8.01 7.71 25.99
CA VAL A 634 6.79 7.18 26.61
C VAL A 634 7.08 5.91 27.36
N ASP A 635 6.37 5.72 28.47
CA ASP A 635 6.44 4.55 29.32
C ASP A 635 5.19 3.71 29.09
N VAL A 636 5.36 2.43 28.72
CA VAL A 636 4.27 1.48 28.47
C VAL A 636 4.19 0.55 29.69
N PRO A 637 3.06 0.54 30.41
CA PRO A 637 2.91 -0.30 31.58
C PRO A 637 2.74 -1.78 31.23
N LEU A 638 3.25 -2.67 32.06
CA LEU A 638 3.19 -4.12 31.91
C LEU A 638 2.13 -4.76 32.81
N GLY A 639 1.60 -5.92 32.40
CA GLY A 639 0.63 -6.71 33.16
C GLY A 639 -0.80 -6.18 33.14
N ILE A 640 -1.06 -5.14 32.38
CA ILE A 640 -2.37 -4.48 32.28
C ILE A 640 -2.78 -4.26 30.82
N MET A 641 -4.00 -3.78 30.60
CA MET A 641 -4.51 -3.39 29.29
C MET A 641 -4.28 -1.91 29.03
N THR A 642 -3.46 -1.61 28.03
CA THR A 642 -3.16 -0.25 27.57
C THR A 642 -3.80 0.02 26.21
N ALA A 643 -4.59 1.09 26.12
CA ALA A 643 -5.11 1.60 24.86
C ALA A 643 -4.21 2.72 24.32
N VAL A 644 -3.81 2.62 23.06
CA VAL A 644 -3.08 3.68 22.34
C VAL A 644 -4.07 4.37 21.42
N THR A 645 -4.35 5.62 21.72
CA THR A 645 -5.43 6.40 21.11
C THR A 645 -4.91 7.63 20.37
N GLY A 646 -5.80 8.40 19.75
CA GLY A 646 -5.51 9.64 19.06
C GLY A 646 -6.07 9.67 17.64
N VAL A 647 -6.08 10.85 17.04
CA VAL A 647 -6.65 11.06 15.69
C VAL A 647 -5.94 10.25 14.61
N SER A 648 -6.60 10.11 13.45
CA SER A 648 -6.00 9.41 12.30
C SER A 648 -4.70 10.11 11.87
N GLY A 649 -3.64 9.30 11.62
CA GLY A 649 -2.31 9.83 11.25
C GLY A 649 -1.49 10.45 12.37
N SER A 650 -1.91 10.35 13.66
CA SER A 650 -1.18 10.92 14.81
C SER A 650 0.15 10.21 15.14
N GLY A 651 0.42 9.04 14.56
CA GLY A 651 1.68 8.30 14.76
C GLY A 651 1.56 7.04 15.62
N LYS A 652 0.34 6.60 15.97
CA LYS A 652 0.09 5.38 16.78
C LYS A 652 0.81 4.15 16.23
N SER A 653 0.56 3.81 14.98
CA SER A 653 1.17 2.62 14.34
C SER A 653 2.68 2.78 14.17
N SER A 654 3.19 4.01 13.96
CA SER A 654 4.63 4.28 13.94
C SER A 654 5.30 3.99 15.28
N LEU A 655 4.66 4.39 16.39
CA LEU A 655 5.17 4.14 17.74
C LEU A 655 5.09 2.66 18.12
N ILE A 656 3.93 2.04 17.90
CA ILE A 656 3.65 0.69 18.39
C ILE A 656 4.15 -0.38 17.42
N ASN A 657 3.80 -0.31 16.12
CA ASN A 657 4.14 -1.36 15.18
C ASN A 657 5.59 -1.22 14.66
N GLU A 658 6.02 0.00 14.28
CA GLU A 658 7.36 0.19 13.70
C GLU A 658 8.46 0.22 14.77
N VAL A 659 8.24 0.90 15.90
CA VAL A 659 9.27 1.03 16.94
C VAL A 659 9.13 -0.09 17.99
N LEU A 660 8.03 -0.15 18.74
CA LEU A 660 7.90 -1.09 19.87
C LEU A 660 7.88 -2.54 19.39
N TYR A 661 6.93 -2.92 18.53
CA TYR A 661 6.77 -4.30 18.09
C TYR A 661 8.02 -4.85 17.40
N LYS A 662 8.57 -4.10 16.43
CA LYS A 662 9.74 -4.58 15.68
C LYS A 662 10.98 -4.72 16.57
N THR A 663 11.16 -3.85 17.56
CA THR A 663 12.25 -3.99 18.54
C THR A 663 12.05 -5.25 19.37
N LEU A 664 10.85 -5.43 19.95
CA LEU A 664 10.53 -6.62 20.75
C LEU A 664 10.61 -7.90 19.91
N ALA A 665 10.15 -7.88 18.68
CA ALA A 665 10.20 -9.04 17.78
C ALA A 665 11.66 -9.43 17.45
N ARG A 666 12.53 -8.45 17.21
CA ARG A 666 13.96 -8.68 16.98
C ARG A 666 14.62 -9.26 18.25
N ASP A 667 14.42 -8.65 19.40
CA ASP A 667 15.19 -8.93 20.59
C ASP A 667 14.67 -10.14 21.39
N LEU A 668 13.33 -10.33 21.45
CA LEU A 668 12.72 -11.45 22.16
C LEU A 668 12.45 -12.67 21.25
N ASN A 669 11.90 -12.42 20.05
CA ASN A 669 11.52 -13.51 19.13
C ASN A 669 12.60 -13.83 18.10
N ARG A 670 13.73 -13.12 18.08
CA ARG A 670 14.81 -13.22 17.07
C ARG A 670 14.28 -13.08 15.64
N ALA A 671 13.26 -12.24 15.45
CA ALA A 671 12.68 -12.00 14.14
C ALA A 671 13.62 -11.15 13.26
N ARG A 672 13.63 -11.42 11.96
CA ARG A 672 14.41 -10.69 10.97
C ARG A 672 13.69 -9.42 10.55
N VAL A 673 13.60 -8.44 11.46
CA VAL A 673 12.96 -7.16 11.23
C VAL A 673 13.86 -6.01 11.66
N ILE A 674 13.74 -4.89 10.96
CA ILE A 674 14.49 -3.67 11.31
C ILE A 674 13.52 -2.75 12.05
N PRO A 675 13.80 -2.44 13.32
CA PRO A 675 13.02 -1.48 14.09
C PRO A 675 13.09 -0.07 13.49
N GLY A 676 12.01 0.69 13.67
CA GLY A 676 11.99 2.11 13.36
C GLY A 676 13.01 2.90 14.20
N LYS A 677 13.32 4.11 13.75
CA LYS A 677 14.32 4.98 14.41
C LYS A 677 13.92 5.31 15.83
N HIS A 678 14.77 4.94 16.79
CA HIS A 678 14.64 5.26 18.21
C HIS A 678 16.03 5.23 18.88
N LYS A 679 16.13 5.73 20.10
CA LYS A 679 17.39 5.66 20.86
C LYS A 679 17.52 4.30 21.55
N GLU A 680 16.57 3.96 22.41
CA GLU A 680 16.58 2.71 23.19
C GLU A 680 15.18 2.36 23.70
N ILE A 681 14.98 1.08 24.03
CA ILE A 681 13.82 0.58 24.79
C ILE A 681 14.36 -0.19 25.98
N GLN A 682 13.99 0.25 27.21
CA GLN A 682 14.42 -0.36 28.46
C GLN A 682 13.32 -1.24 29.05
N GLY A 683 13.70 -2.28 29.83
CA GLY A 683 12.77 -3.18 30.52
C GLY A 683 12.38 -4.44 29.74
N LEU A 684 13.12 -4.78 28.69
CA LEU A 684 12.88 -5.97 27.85
C LEU A 684 13.01 -7.29 28.62
N ASP A 685 13.83 -7.32 29.65
CA ASP A 685 14.08 -8.47 30.55
C ASP A 685 12.82 -8.92 31.33
N GLN A 686 11.82 -8.06 31.45
CA GLN A 686 10.55 -8.37 32.08
C GLN A 686 9.62 -9.21 31.20
N LEU A 687 9.91 -9.33 29.91
CA LEU A 687 9.11 -10.04 28.92
C LEU A 687 9.86 -11.24 28.35
N ASP A 688 9.12 -12.25 27.93
CA ASP A 688 9.65 -13.44 27.29
C ASP A 688 9.29 -13.52 25.79
N LYS A 689 8.22 -12.87 25.36
CA LYS A 689 7.69 -12.98 24.01
C LYS A 689 6.81 -11.79 23.62
N VAL A 690 6.83 -11.42 22.35
CA VAL A 690 5.86 -10.50 21.75
C VAL A 690 5.02 -11.21 20.70
N ILE A 691 3.71 -10.91 20.68
CA ILE A 691 2.75 -11.41 19.71
C ILE A 691 1.99 -10.22 19.13
N SER A 692 2.07 -10.05 17.81
CA SER A 692 1.27 -9.07 17.09
C SER A 692 0.07 -9.74 16.44
N ILE A 693 -1.09 -9.14 16.64
CA ILE A 693 -2.37 -9.60 16.10
C ILE A 693 -2.94 -8.47 15.25
N ASP A 694 -2.71 -8.55 13.96
CA ASP A 694 -3.12 -7.61 12.94
C ASP A 694 -4.20 -8.19 12.01
N GLN A 695 -4.75 -7.36 11.13
CA GLN A 695 -5.78 -7.73 10.16
C GLN A 695 -5.23 -8.44 8.90
N SER A 696 -3.93 -8.75 8.85
CA SER A 696 -3.35 -9.46 7.70
C SER A 696 -3.95 -10.87 7.59
N PRO A 697 -4.15 -11.39 6.36
CA PRO A 697 -4.70 -12.73 6.15
C PRO A 697 -3.89 -13.81 6.88
N ILE A 698 -4.57 -14.85 7.37
CA ILE A 698 -3.92 -16.03 8.00
C ILE A 698 -3.10 -16.88 7.04
N GLY A 699 -3.11 -16.56 5.77
CA GLY A 699 -2.31 -17.15 4.70
C GLY A 699 -2.65 -16.55 3.35
N ARG A 700 -1.78 -16.75 2.37
CA ARG A 700 -1.90 -16.14 1.03
C ARG A 700 -2.52 -17.06 -0.02
N THR A 701 -2.78 -18.31 0.34
CA THR A 701 -3.30 -19.32 -0.60
C THR A 701 -4.64 -19.86 -0.13
N PRO A 702 -5.48 -20.39 -1.03
CA PRO A 702 -6.75 -21.03 -0.68
C PRO A 702 -6.62 -22.24 0.23
N ARG A 703 -5.40 -22.78 0.39
CA ARG A 703 -5.09 -23.90 1.32
C ARG A 703 -5.03 -23.49 2.78
N SER A 704 -4.76 -22.21 3.04
CA SER A 704 -4.78 -21.67 4.39
C SER A 704 -6.23 -21.50 4.82
N ASN A 705 -6.59 -22.04 5.98
CA ASN A 705 -7.94 -21.97 6.54
C ASN A 705 -7.88 -21.98 8.08
N PRO A 706 -9.00 -21.72 8.78
CA PRO A 706 -9.04 -21.70 10.24
C PRO A 706 -8.52 -22.99 10.88
N ALA A 707 -8.86 -24.17 10.33
CA ALA A 707 -8.44 -25.45 10.88
C ALA A 707 -6.92 -25.68 10.79
N THR A 708 -6.29 -25.27 9.68
CA THR A 708 -4.83 -25.38 9.51
C THR A 708 -4.08 -24.40 10.37
N TYR A 709 -4.56 -23.15 10.47
CA TYR A 709 -3.90 -22.09 11.22
C TYR A 709 -3.91 -22.33 12.74
N THR A 710 -5.04 -22.77 13.29
CA THR A 710 -5.15 -23.14 14.71
C THR A 710 -4.44 -24.46 15.04
N GLY A 711 -4.03 -25.20 14.00
CA GLY A 711 -3.43 -26.53 14.16
C GLY A 711 -4.42 -27.61 14.66
N VAL A 712 -5.74 -27.34 14.60
CA VAL A 712 -6.75 -28.38 14.92
C VAL A 712 -6.82 -29.44 13.83
N PHE A 713 -6.50 -29.05 12.58
CA PHE A 713 -6.51 -29.97 11.44
C PHE A 713 -5.52 -31.14 11.60
N ASP A 714 -4.40 -30.91 12.25
CA ASP A 714 -3.43 -31.97 12.54
C ASP A 714 -4.05 -33.08 13.40
N GLN A 715 -4.81 -32.69 14.43
CA GLN A 715 -5.49 -33.64 15.32
C GLN A 715 -6.67 -34.32 14.62
N ILE A 716 -7.39 -33.62 13.75
CA ILE A 716 -8.45 -34.19 12.92
C ILE A 716 -7.87 -35.25 11.97
N ARG A 717 -6.72 -35.00 11.33
CA ARG A 717 -6.05 -35.99 10.46
C ARG A 717 -5.60 -37.23 11.22
N ASP A 718 -5.08 -37.05 12.44
CA ASP A 718 -4.69 -38.17 13.32
C ASP A 718 -5.92 -39.00 13.68
N LEU A 719 -7.06 -38.39 13.98
CA LEU A 719 -8.32 -39.04 14.26
C LEU A 719 -8.78 -39.90 13.05
N PHE A 720 -8.81 -39.31 11.84
CA PHE A 720 -9.19 -40.05 10.64
C PHE A 720 -8.24 -41.23 10.33
N ALA A 721 -6.94 -41.03 10.52
CA ALA A 721 -5.96 -42.11 10.37
C ALA A 721 -6.14 -43.25 11.41
N SER A 722 -6.79 -42.95 12.54
CA SER A 722 -7.06 -43.96 13.59
C SER A 722 -8.32 -44.78 13.36
N THR A 723 -9.19 -44.38 12.40
CA THR A 723 -10.43 -45.10 12.08
C THR A 723 -10.16 -46.52 11.58
N ALA A 724 -11.11 -47.44 11.75
CA ALA A 724 -10.99 -48.82 11.32
C ALA A 724 -10.77 -48.93 9.79
N ASP A 725 -11.52 -48.14 9.01
CA ASP A 725 -11.42 -48.10 7.54
C ASP A 725 -10.03 -47.62 7.07
N ALA A 726 -9.51 -46.57 7.70
CA ALA A 726 -8.18 -46.07 7.37
C ALA A 726 -7.07 -47.08 7.68
N LYS A 727 -7.17 -47.71 8.83
CA LYS A 727 -6.22 -48.76 9.23
C LYS A 727 -6.28 -49.99 8.31
N ALA A 728 -7.49 -50.45 7.94
CA ALA A 728 -7.69 -51.56 7.01
C ALA A 728 -7.08 -51.27 5.62
N ARG A 729 -7.10 -49.99 5.18
CA ARG A 729 -6.51 -49.56 3.90
C ARG A 729 -5.04 -49.11 4.02
N GLY A 730 -4.44 -49.20 5.21
CA GLY A 730 -3.07 -48.74 5.45
C GLY A 730 -2.86 -47.23 5.31
N TYR A 731 -3.90 -46.43 5.47
CA TYR A 731 -3.85 -44.96 5.31
C TYR A 731 -3.24 -44.31 6.55
N LYS A 732 -2.17 -43.54 6.34
CA LYS A 732 -1.49 -42.74 7.37
C LYS A 732 -2.01 -41.32 7.38
N LYS A 733 -1.68 -40.51 8.40
CA LYS A 733 -2.00 -39.11 8.56
C LYS A 733 -1.80 -38.25 7.29
N GLY A 734 -0.75 -38.54 6.50
CA GLY A 734 -0.45 -37.84 5.25
C GLY A 734 -1.54 -38.01 4.18
N ARG A 735 -2.29 -39.14 4.19
CA ARG A 735 -3.40 -39.38 3.24
C ARG A 735 -4.53 -38.34 3.37
N PHE A 736 -4.76 -37.84 4.58
CA PHE A 736 -5.81 -36.86 4.90
C PHE A 736 -5.35 -35.42 4.81
N SER A 737 -4.17 -35.16 4.21
CA SER A 737 -3.66 -33.82 3.94
C SER A 737 -3.92 -33.43 2.49
N PHE A 738 -4.56 -32.28 2.26
CA PHE A 738 -4.72 -31.70 0.93
C PHE A 738 -3.43 -31.06 0.40
N ASN A 739 -2.37 -30.95 1.22
CA ASN A 739 -1.05 -30.41 0.82
C ASN A 739 -0.09 -31.51 0.31
N VAL A 740 -0.35 -32.77 0.62
CA VAL A 740 0.55 -33.89 0.33
C VAL A 740 -0.03 -34.77 -0.77
N LYS A 741 0.80 -35.25 -1.70
CA LYS A 741 0.39 -36.21 -2.74
C LYS A 741 -0.14 -37.49 -2.13
N GLY A 742 -1.09 -38.14 -2.80
CA GLY A 742 -1.66 -39.44 -2.45
C GLY A 742 -3.11 -39.38 -2.01
N GLY A 743 -3.55 -38.38 -1.23
CA GLY A 743 -4.95 -38.26 -0.78
C GLY A 743 -5.67 -37.05 -1.37
N ARG A 744 -4.94 -36.07 -1.87
CA ARG A 744 -5.49 -34.85 -2.46
C ARG A 744 -5.95 -35.09 -3.91
N CYS A 745 -6.83 -34.21 -4.39
CA CYS A 745 -7.13 -34.14 -5.82
C CYS A 745 -5.89 -33.61 -6.57
N GLU A 746 -5.36 -34.37 -7.51
CA GLU A 746 -4.16 -33.97 -8.24
C GLU A 746 -4.45 -32.92 -9.33
N ALA A 747 -5.69 -32.84 -9.84
CA ALA A 747 -6.09 -31.85 -10.84
C ALA A 747 -5.97 -30.40 -10.32
N CYS A 748 -6.43 -30.15 -9.08
CA CYS A 748 -6.30 -28.86 -8.42
C CYS A 748 -5.18 -28.84 -7.36
N SER A 749 -4.38 -29.90 -7.27
CA SER A 749 -3.33 -30.04 -6.26
C SER A 749 -3.80 -29.82 -4.81
N GLY A 750 -5.08 -30.05 -4.52
CA GLY A 750 -5.71 -29.88 -3.21
C GLY A 750 -6.26 -28.49 -2.92
N ASP A 751 -6.23 -27.56 -3.87
CA ASP A 751 -6.82 -26.21 -3.69
C ASP A 751 -8.36 -26.24 -3.69
N GLY A 752 -8.98 -27.22 -4.37
CA GLY A 752 -10.42 -27.28 -4.56
C GLY A 752 -10.92 -26.36 -5.68
N ILE A 753 -10.14 -25.37 -6.05
CA ILE A 753 -10.41 -24.37 -7.08
C ILE A 753 -9.26 -24.34 -8.08
N ILE A 754 -9.51 -23.86 -9.29
CA ILE A 754 -8.53 -23.61 -10.33
C ILE A 754 -8.49 -22.11 -10.56
N LYS A 755 -7.30 -21.52 -10.45
CA LYS A 755 -7.03 -20.12 -10.76
C LYS A 755 -6.86 -19.98 -12.27
N ILE A 756 -7.66 -19.14 -12.89
CA ILE A 756 -7.52 -18.75 -14.30
C ILE A 756 -6.92 -17.36 -14.31
N GLU A 757 -5.67 -17.25 -14.74
CA GLU A 757 -4.97 -15.96 -14.83
C GLU A 757 -5.47 -15.16 -16.04
N MET A 758 -5.99 -13.98 -15.76
CA MET A 758 -6.52 -13.06 -16.76
C MET A 758 -5.57 -11.86 -16.86
N HIS A 759 -4.67 -11.86 -17.85
CA HIS A 759 -3.58 -10.87 -17.98
C HIS A 759 -3.99 -9.40 -17.85
N PHE A 760 -5.23 -9.03 -18.21
CA PHE A 760 -5.74 -7.65 -18.16
C PHE A 760 -6.92 -7.45 -17.22
N LEU A 761 -7.44 -8.52 -16.61
CA LEU A 761 -8.56 -8.51 -15.68
C LEU A 761 -8.17 -9.18 -14.36
N ALA A 762 -9.02 -9.08 -13.37
CA ALA A 762 -8.82 -9.82 -12.12
C ALA A 762 -8.86 -11.33 -12.39
N ASP A 763 -7.99 -12.08 -11.71
CA ASP A 763 -7.95 -13.54 -11.81
C ASP A 763 -9.30 -14.15 -11.42
N VAL A 764 -9.74 -15.15 -12.17
CA VAL A 764 -11.00 -15.87 -11.91
C VAL A 764 -10.70 -17.20 -11.23
N TYR A 765 -11.44 -17.49 -10.17
CA TYR A 765 -11.35 -18.74 -9.44
C TYR A 765 -12.59 -19.58 -9.69
N VAL A 766 -12.42 -20.76 -10.27
CA VAL A 766 -13.52 -21.69 -10.56
C VAL A 766 -13.37 -22.98 -9.76
N PRO A 767 -14.47 -23.61 -9.29
CA PRO A 767 -14.41 -24.92 -8.65
C PRO A 767 -13.72 -25.95 -9.55
N CYS A 768 -12.89 -26.79 -8.99
CA CYS A 768 -12.24 -27.87 -9.73
C CYS A 768 -13.29 -28.87 -10.24
N GLU A 769 -13.37 -29.12 -11.53
CA GLU A 769 -14.33 -30.01 -12.17
C GLU A 769 -14.19 -31.48 -11.68
N VAL A 770 -12.97 -31.91 -11.37
CA VAL A 770 -12.68 -33.29 -10.96
C VAL A 770 -13.15 -33.55 -9.53
N CYS A 771 -12.79 -32.72 -8.56
CA CYS A 771 -13.19 -32.91 -7.17
C CYS A 771 -14.41 -32.07 -6.76
N LYS A 772 -14.94 -31.20 -7.63
CA LYS A 772 -16.09 -30.35 -7.36
C LYS A 772 -15.93 -29.57 -6.05
N GLY A 773 -14.75 -28.97 -5.85
CA GLY A 773 -14.43 -28.20 -4.66
C GLY A 773 -13.98 -29.04 -3.45
N LYS A 774 -14.08 -30.36 -3.47
CA LYS A 774 -13.85 -31.24 -2.31
C LYS A 774 -12.39 -31.43 -1.90
N ARG A 775 -11.41 -30.96 -2.68
CA ARG A 775 -9.97 -30.98 -2.40
C ARG A 775 -9.28 -32.37 -2.36
N TYR A 776 -10.03 -33.45 -2.17
CA TYR A 776 -9.55 -34.83 -2.03
C TYR A 776 -9.96 -35.74 -3.17
N ASN A 777 -9.25 -36.87 -3.33
CA ASN A 777 -9.69 -37.94 -4.23
C ASN A 777 -10.83 -38.76 -3.60
N ARG A 778 -11.53 -39.54 -4.43
CA ARG A 778 -12.72 -40.30 -4.01
C ARG A 778 -12.43 -41.27 -2.89
N GLU A 779 -11.31 -42.00 -2.97
CA GLU A 779 -10.91 -43.05 -2.01
C GLU A 779 -10.65 -42.47 -0.60
N THR A 780 -10.08 -41.24 -0.51
CA THR A 780 -9.89 -40.57 0.77
C THR A 780 -11.21 -40.14 1.39
N LEU A 781 -12.18 -39.71 0.54
CA LEU A 781 -13.52 -39.29 0.98
C LEU A 781 -14.41 -40.47 1.42
N GLU A 782 -14.09 -41.69 1.06
CA GLU A 782 -14.78 -42.89 1.54
C GLU A 782 -14.55 -43.17 3.01
N VAL A 783 -13.39 -42.77 3.56
CA VAL A 783 -13.09 -42.93 5.00
C VAL A 783 -13.96 -41.95 5.78
N LYS A 784 -14.75 -42.46 6.72
CA LYS A 784 -15.68 -41.66 7.51
C LYS A 784 -15.41 -41.81 9.02
N TYR A 785 -15.71 -40.74 9.73
CA TYR A 785 -15.80 -40.73 11.19
C TYR A 785 -17.18 -40.19 11.55
N LYS A 786 -18.01 -40.94 12.31
CA LYS A 786 -19.42 -40.63 12.58
C LYS A 786 -20.18 -40.24 11.28
N ASP A 787 -20.05 -41.04 10.24
CA ASP A 787 -20.69 -40.87 8.91
C ASP A 787 -20.26 -39.61 8.11
N LYS A 788 -19.28 -38.85 8.57
CA LYS A 788 -18.73 -37.66 7.91
C LYS A 788 -17.35 -37.94 7.33
N SER A 789 -17.11 -37.53 6.09
CA SER A 789 -15.79 -37.54 5.47
C SER A 789 -14.94 -36.36 5.99
N ILE A 790 -13.63 -36.36 5.70
CA ILE A 790 -12.76 -35.26 6.10
C ILE A 790 -13.16 -33.93 5.42
N TYR A 791 -13.74 -33.97 4.22
CA TYR A 791 -14.29 -32.80 3.57
C TYR A 791 -15.52 -32.27 4.30
N ASP A 792 -16.45 -33.16 4.70
CA ASP A 792 -17.65 -32.76 5.44
C ASP A 792 -17.27 -32.07 6.75
N VAL A 793 -16.24 -32.56 7.43
CA VAL A 793 -15.71 -31.95 8.66
C VAL A 793 -15.10 -30.58 8.39
N LEU A 794 -14.35 -30.39 7.31
CA LEU A 794 -13.83 -29.08 6.93
C LEU A 794 -14.92 -28.10 6.55
N ASN A 795 -16.04 -28.61 6.06
CA ASN A 795 -17.19 -27.79 5.67
C ASN A 795 -18.16 -27.45 6.82
N MET A 796 -17.97 -28.10 7.98
CA MET A 796 -18.70 -27.76 9.21
C MET A 796 -18.39 -26.36 9.68
N THR A 797 -19.40 -25.66 10.20
CA THR A 797 -19.21 -24.45 10.99
C THR A 797 -18.46 -24.77 12.29
N VAL A 798 -17.88 -23.77 12.91
CA VAL A 798 -17.24 -23.93 14.25
C VAL A 798 -18.24 -24.46 15.27
N GLU A 799 -19.49 -24.00 15.22
CA GLU A 799 -20.58 -24.45 16.13
C GLU A 799 -20.91 -25.92 15.92
N GLU A 800 -21.15 -26.36 14.67
CA GLU A 800 -21.39 -27.77 14.34
C GLU A 800 -20.21 -28.65 14.73
N ALA A 801 -18.99 -28.20 14.43
CA ALA A 801 -17.78 -28.95 14.75
C ALA A 801 -17.56 -29.09 16.26
N LEU A 802 -17.95 -28.09 17.05
CA LEU A 802 -17.86 -28.13 18.51
C LEU A 802 -18.76 -29.25 19.09
N ALA A 803 -19.99 -29.37 18.58
CA ALA A 803 -20.90 -30.45 18.94
C ALA A 803 -20.43 -31.81 18.43
N PHE A 804 -19.91 -31.88 17.19
CA PHE A 804 -19.44 -33.12 16.58
C PHE A 804 -18.24 -33.75 17.32
N PHE A 805 -17.32 -32.90 17.78
CA PHE A 805 -16.10 -33.32 18.52
C PHE A 805 -16.22 -33.22 20.04
N GLU A 806 -17.43 -33.16 20.57
CA GLU A 806 -17.67 -33.02 22.02
C GLU A 806 -16.87 -34.00 22.87
N ASN A 807 -16.74 -35.26 22.41
CA ASN A 807 -16.07 -36.34 23.13
C ASN A 807 -14.53 -36.43 22.88
N ILE A 808 -13.96 -35.44 22.18
CA ILE A 808 -12.51 -35.41 21.88
C ILE A 808 -11.89 -34.13 22.45
N PRO A 809 -11.44 -34.14 23.72
CA PRO A 809 -11.05 -32.92 24.46
C PRO A 809 -9.96 -32.11 23.77
N SER A 810 -9.02 -32.76 23.10
CA SER A 810 -7.92 -32.08 22.41
C SER A 810 -8.39 -31.24 21.23
N ILE A 811 -9.34 -31.73 20.45
CA ILE A 811 -9.95 -31.04 19.30
C ILE A 811 -10.94 -30.00 19.82
N LYS A 812 -11.83 -30.39 20.74
CA LYS A 812 -12.84 -29.52 21.33
C LYS A 812 -12.23 -28.24 21.89
N ARG A 813 -11.12 -28.33 22.64
CA ARG A 813 -10.46 -27.16 23.24
C ARG A 813 -10.05 -26.10 22.22
N LYS A 814 -9.52 -26.53 21.06
CA LYS A 814 -9.11 -25.57 20.01
C LYS A 814 -10.28 -24.99 19.25
N ILE A 815 -11.34 -25.77 19.02
CA ILE A 815 -12.56 -25.29 18.37
C ILE A 815 -13.31 -24.34 19.31
N GLN A 816 -13.31 -24.63 20.63
CA GLN A 816 -13.92 -23.76 21.66
C GLN A 816 -13.33 -22.35 21.64
N THR A 817 -12.00 -22.21 21.47
CA THR A 817 -11.39 -20.87 21.38
C THR A 817 -11.86 -20.09 20.16
N LEU A 818 -12.13 -20.74 19.03
CA LEU A 818 -12.75 -20.10 17.86
C LEU A 818 -14.18 -19.66 18.14
N TYR A 819 -14.93 -20.47 18.85
CA TYR A 819 -16.30 -20.14 19.28
C TYR A 819 -16.33 -18.96 20.26
N ASP A 820 -15.42 -18.96 21.25
CA ASP A 820 -15.33 -17.92 22.28
C ASP A 820 -15.01 -16.54 21.70
N VAL A 821 -14.22 -16.46 20.63
CA VAL A 821 -13.92 -15.20 19.92
C VAL A 821 -15.06 -14.74 18.99
N GLY A 822 -16.24 -15.39 19.02
CA GLY A 822 -17.40 -15.02 18.22
C GLY A 822 -17.36 -15.46 16.75
N LEU A 823 -16.61 -16.54 16.44
CA LEU A 823 -16.49 -17.10 15.09
C LEU A 823 -17.29 -18.41 14.94
N SER A 824 -18.46 -18.53 15.60
CA SER A 824 -19.30 -19.73 15.55
C SER A 824 -19.75 -20.09 14.13
N TYR A 825 -19.95 -19.10 13.28
CA TYR A 825 -20.53 -19.20 11.94
C TYR A 825 -19.55 -19.55 10.82
N ILE A 826 -18.22 -19.34 11.02
CA ILE A 826 -17.24 -19.66 9.98
C ILE A 826 -17.04 -21.17 9.82
N ARG A 827 -16.70 -21.62 8.62
CA ARG A 827 -16.37 -23.03 8.36
C ARG A 827 -14.90 -23.31 8.69
N LEU A 828 -14.61 -24.49 9.24
CA LEU A 828 -13.25 -24.91 9.58
C LEU A 828 -12.29 -24.87 8.37
N GLY A 829 -12.77 -25.24 7.19
CA GLY A 829 -12.02 -25.26 5.93
C GLY A 829 -12.19 -24.01 5.06
N GLN A 830 -12.81 -22.93 5.53
CA GLN A 830 -13.03 -21.71 4.76
C GLN A 830 -11.71 -21.11 4.30
N PRO A 831 -11.50 -20.86 2.99
CA PRO A 831 -10.26 -20.29 2.49
C PRO A 831 -9.92 -18.92 3.14
N SER A 832 -8.65 -18.70 3.43
CA SER A 832 -8.19 -17.41 3.98
C SER A 832 -8.50 -16.20 3.10
N THR A 833 -8.67 -16.42 1.81
CA THR A 833 -9.02 -15.38 0.82
C THR A 833 -10.47 -14.90 0.92
N GLU A 834 -11.35 -15.68 1.55
CA GLU A 834 -12.76 -15.36 1.76
C GLU A 834 -13.00 -14.69 3.13
N LEU A 835 -12.05 -14.79 4.03
CA LEU A 835 -12.15 -14.21 5.37
C LEU A 835 -11.99 -12.68 5.33
N SER A 836 -12.76 -11.98 6.14
CA SER A 836 -12.54 -10.56 6.42
C SER A 836 -11.29 -10.35 7.28
N GLY A 837 -10.75 -9.11 7.29
CA GLY A 837 -9.61 -8.76 8.13
C GLY A 837 -9.87 -9.01 9.62
N GLY A 838 -11.05 -8.67 10.11
CA GLY A 838 -11.47 -8.90 11.50
C GLY A 838 -11.61 -10.40 11.84
N GLU A 839 -12.13 -11.22 10.92
CA GLU A 839 -12.19 -12.67 11.11
C GLU A 839 -10.78 -13.29 11.18
N ALA A 840 -9.89 -12.89 10.28
CA ALA A 840 -8.50 -13.34 10.30
C ALA A 840 -7.80 -12.97 11.62
N GLN A 841 -8.03 -11.77 12.12
CA GLN A 841 -7.49 -11.29 13.40
C GLN A 841 -8.02 -12.09 14.58
N ARG A 842 -9.32 -12.39 14.61
CA ARG A 842 -9.94 -13.23 15.66
C ARG A 842 -9.44 -14.67 15.61
N ILE A 843 -9.16 -15.24 14.44
CA ILE A 843 -8.55 -16.58 14.31
C ILE A 843 -7.13 -16.58 14.91
N LYS A 844 -6.34 -15.52 14.67
CA LYS A 844 -5.02 -15.37 15.29
C LYS A 844 -5.13 -15.30 16.81
N LEU A 845 -6.06 -14.50 17.32
CA LEU A 845 -6.32 -14.38 18.75
C LEU A 845 -6.74 -15.73 19.36
N ALA A 846 -7.69 -16.45 18.74
CA ALA A 846 -8.11 -17.79 19.20
C ALA A 846 -6.94 -18.78 19.23
N THR A 847 -6.04 -18.71 18.27
CA THR A 847 -4.85 -19.57 18.23
C THR A 847 -3.95 -19.33 19.44
N GLU A 848 -3.72 -18.06 19.77
CA GLU A 848 -2.88 -17.71 20.94
C GLU A 848 -3.56 -18.06 22.26
N LEU A 849 -4.87 -17.87 22.38
CA LEU A 849 -5.66 -18.31 23.55
C LEU A 849 -5.62 -19.82 23.77
N SER A 850 -5.48 -20.61 22.72
CA SER A 850 -5.38 -22.08 22.83
C SER A 850 -4.04 -22.56 23.40
N LYS A 851 -3.02 -21.69 23.45
CA LYS A 851 -1.68 -22.00 23.97
C LYS A 851 -1.60 -21.76 25.48
N ARG A 852 -0.63 -22.36 26.12
CA ARG A 852 -0.36 -22.13 27.56
C ARG A 852 0.33 -20.76 27.70
N SER A 853 -0.22 -19.89 28.50
CA SER A 853 0.36 -18.58 28.84
C SER A 853 1.52 -18.73 29.84
N THR A 854 2.54 -17.90 29.68
CA THR A 854 3.66 -17.78 30.64
C THR A 854 3.43 -16.65 31.64
N GLY A 855 2.48 -15.76 31.39
CA GLY A 855 2.21 -14.57 32.20
C GLY A 855 3.18 -13.40 31.94
N ARG A 856 4.13 -13.55 30.99
CA ARG A 856 5.14 -12.52 30.63
C ARG A 856 5.14 -12.18 29.14
N THR A 857 4.03 -12.48 28.46
CA THR A 857 3.86 -12.20 27.03
C THR A 857 3.19 -10.85 26.85
N ILE A 858 3.71 -10.06 25.89
CA ILE A 858 3.04 -8.83 25.43
C ILE A 858 2.29 -9.10 24.13
N TYR A 859 0.99 -8.82 24.14
CA TYR A 859 0.10 -8.88 22.99
C TYR A 859 -0.11 -7.47 22.44
N ILE A 860 0.17 -7.28 21.16
CA ILE A 860 -0.07 -6.01 20.46
C ILE A 860 -1.16 -6.24 19.43
N LEU A 861 -2.28 -5.53 19.59
CA LEU A 861 -3.44 -5.62 18.71
C LEU A 861 -3.64 -4.28 17.99
N ASP A 862 -3.85 -4.36 16.68
CA ASP A 862 -4.07 -3.18 15.83
C ASP A 862 -5.53 -3.16 15.38
N GLU A 863 -6.31 -2.21 15.93
CA GLU A 863 -7.73 -1.98 15.66
C GLU A 863 -8.57 -3.28 15.69
N PRO A 864 -8.58 -4.04 16.81
CA PRO A 864 -9.22 -5.36 16.84
C PRO A 864 -10.76 -5.30 16.81
N THR A 865 -11.38 -4.13 16.96
CA THR A 865 -12.83 -3.96 16.85
C THR A 865 -13.33 -3.73 15.42
N THR A 866 -12.43 -3.68 14.45
CA THR A 866 -12.77 -3.48 13.05
C THR A 866 -13.80 -4.50 12.56
N GLY A 867 -14.92 -4.01 12.03
CA GLY A 867 -16.00 -4.86 11.51
C GLY A 867 -16.79 -5.63 12.56
N LEU A 868 -16.71 -5.23 13.83
CA LEU A 868 -17.41 -5.90 14.91
C LEU A 868 -18.66 -5.13 15.34
N HIS A 869 -19.75 -5.88 15.47
CA HIS A 869 -20.94 -5.41 16.15
C HIS A 869 -20.68 -5.27 17.67
N PHE A 870 -21.45 -4.41 18.37
CA PHE A 870 -21.33 -4.17 19.82
C PHE A 870 -21.27 -5.46 20.67
N ALA A 871 -22.09 -6.47 20.34
CA ALA A 871 -22.07 -7.76 21.02
C ALA A 871 -20.74 -8.52 20.85
N ASP A 872 -20.10 -8.40 19.69
CA ASP A 872 -18.81 -9.02 19.42
C ASP A 872 -17.68 -8.23 20.08
N VAL A 873 -17.79 -6.90 20.16
CA VAL A 873 -16.86 -6.04 20.90
C VAL A 873 -16.91 -6.39 22.39
N HIS A 874 -18.09 -6.64 22.93
CA HIS A 874 -18.25 -7.06 24.34
C HIS A 874 -17.48 -8.35 24.64
N LYS A 875 -17.65 -9.38 23.80
CA LYS A 875 -16.88 -10.64 23.91
C LYS A 875 -15.38 -10.42 23.79
N LEU A 876 -14.96 -9.55 22.85
CA LEU A 876 -13.55 -9.22 22.68
C LEU A 876 -12.97 -8.59 23.93
N VAL A 877 -13.65 -7.63 24.54
CA VAL A 877 -13.21 -6.99 25.78
C VAL A 877 -13.02 -8.03 26.90
N GLU A 878 -13.97 -8.94 27.09
CA GLU A 878 -13.85 -10.04 28.07
C GLU A 878 -12.60 -10.90 27.84
N ILE A 879 -12.29 -11.18 26.57
CA ILE A 879 -11.09 -11.95 26.20
C ILE A 879 -9.81 -11.18 26.52
N LEU A 880 -9.75 -9.89 26.20
CA LEU A 880 -8.59 -9.06 26.50
C LEU A 880 -8.35 -8.94 28.00
N GLN A 881 -9.43 -8.83 28.79
CA GLN A 881 -9.37 -8.83 30.27
C GLN A 881 -8.84 -10.16 30.81
N ARG A 882 -9.30 -11.30 30.28
CA ARG A 882 -8.79 -12.64 30.64
C ARG A 882 -7.29 -12.80 30.34
N LEU A 883 -6.78 -12.22 29.24
CA LEU A 883 -5.34 -12.24 28.94
C LEU A 883 -4.54 -11.49 30.00
N THR A 884 -5.00 -10.33 30.45
CA THR A 884 -4.32 -9.56 31.50
C THR A 884 -4.43 -10.21 32.87
N GLU A 885 -5.54 -10.90 33.19
CA GLU A 885 -5.69 -11.72 34.40
C GLU A 885 -4.66 -12.85 34.47
N GLY A 886 -4.24 -13.37 33.31
CA GLY A 886 -3.14 -14.32 33.20
C GLY A 886 -1.75 -13.70 33.38
N GLY A 887 -1.63 -12.43 33.79
CA GLY A 887 -0.37 -11.72 34.01
C GLY A 887 0.25 -11.12 32.73
N ASN A 888 -0.39 -11.29 31.57
CA ASN A 888 0.14 -10.78 30.31
C ASN A 888 -0.12 -9.30 30.14
N THR A 889 0.66 -8.65 29.29
CA THR A 889 0.47 -7.28 28.87
C THR A 889 -0.34 -7.24 27.59
N VAL A 890 -1.32 -6.36 27.50
CA VAL A 890 -2.12 -6.15 26.29
C VAL A 890 -2.02 -4.68 25.88
N VAL A 891 -1.52 -4.43 24.68
CA VAL A 891 -1.45 -3.09 24.07
C VAL A 891 -2.36 -3.08 22.86
N VAL A 892 -3.33 -2.20 22.86
CA VAL A 892 -4.35 -2.11 21.79
C VAL A 892 -4.32 -0.74 21.15
N ILE A 893 -4.10 -0.66 19.85
CA ILE A 893 -4.35 0.57 19.10
C ILE A 893 -5.85 0.59 18.80
N GLU A 894 -6.57 1.61 19.28
CA GLU A 894 -8.02 1.62 19.19
C GLU A 894 -8.63 3.02 19.05
N HIS A 895 -9.82 3.03 18.42
CA HIS A 895 -10.70 4.19 18.29
C HIS A 895 -12.07 3.96 18.89
N ASN A 896 -12.43 2.70 19.14
CA ASN A 896 -13.71 2.32 19.73
C ASN A 896 -13.75 2.72 21.22
N LEU A 897 -14.68 3.61 21.55
CA LEU A 897 -14.80 4.16 22.91
C LEU A 897 -15.19 3.10 23.96
N ASP A 898 -15.90 2.05 23.56
CA ASP A 898 -16.26 0.95 24.45
C ASP A 898 -15.04 0.12 24.90
N VAL A 899 -14.05 -0.04 24.04
CA VAL A 899 -12.77 -0.66 24.41
C VAL A 899 -11.91 0.31 25.21
N ILE A 900 -11.84 1.58 24.77
CA ILE A 900 -11.00 2.60 25.42
C ILE A 900 -11.44 2.82 26.88
N LYS A 901 -12.76 2.90 27.15
CA LYS A 901 -13.26 3.07 28.52
C LYS A 901 -12.94 1.89 29.44
N THR A 902 -12.71 0.70 28.89
CA THR A 902 -12.38 -0.52 29.67
C THR A 902 -10.88 -0.72 29.87
N ALA A 903 -10.02 0.06 29.20
CA ALA A 903 -8.58 -0.02 29.37
C ALA A 903 -8.13 0.47 30.75
N ASP A 904 -7.07 -0.15 31.30
CA ASP A 904 -6.48 0.29 32.55
C ASP A 904 -5.63 1.56 32.41
N TYR A 905 -5.04 1.74 31.22
CA TYR A 905 -4.16 2.85 30.91
C TYR A 905 -4.34 3.31 29.47
N ILE A 906 -4.19 4.60 29.21
CA ILE A 906 -4.26 5.19 27.87
C ILE A 906 -2.97 5.93 27.56
N ILE A 907 -2.49 5.79 26.33
CA ILE A 907 -1.45 6.62 25.73
C ILE A 907 -2.10 7.36 24.56
N ASP A 908 -2.35 8.66 24.71
CA ASP A 908 -3.02 9.47 23.69
C ASP A 908 -2.02 10.24 22.83
N MET A 909 -2.08 10.01 21.52
CA MET A 909 -1.17 10.54 20.51
C MET A 909 -1.82 11.68 19.71
N GLY A 910 -1.05 12.73 19.43
CA GLY A 910 -1.57 13.83 18.63
C GLY A 910 -0.64 15.04 18.54
N PRO A 911 -1.18 16.27 18.59
CA PRO A 911 -2.61 16.64 18.66
C PRO A 911 -3.38 16.38 17.35
N GLU A 912 -2.70 16.42 16.22
CA GLU A 912 -3.28 16.27 14.89
C GLU A 912 -2.62 15.10 14.14
N GLY A 913 -3.02 14.88 12.87
CA GLY A 913 -2.37 13.93 11.97
C GLY A 913 -1.16 14.51 11.23
N GLY A 914 -0.32 13.63 10.66
CA GLY A 914 0.82 13.99 9.83
C GLY A 914 1.89 14.82 10.55
N GLU A 915 2.33 15.90 9.92
CA GLU A 915 3.42 16.76 10.46
C GLU A 915 3.06 17.44 11.78
N ARG A 916 1.77 17.69 12.04
CA ARG A 916 1.30 18.30 13.29
C ARG A 916 1.05 17.28 14.41
N GLY A 917 1.15 15.99 14.09
CA GLY A 917 1.10 14.89 15.05
C GLY A 917 2.48 14.46 15.55
N GLY A 918 2.57 13.21 15.96
CA GLY A 918 3.81 12.55 16.33
C GLY A 918 4.31 12.86 17.73
N THR A 919 3.45 13.30 18.63
CA THR A 919 3.75 13.52 20.04
C THR A 919 2.76 12.79 20.93
N VAL A 920 3.14 12.52 22.16
CA VAL A 920 2.22 12.04 23.21
C VAL A 920 1.61 13.27 23.86
N ILE A 921 0.26 13.34 23.88
CA ILE A 921 -0.49 14.45 24.49
C ILE A 921 -0.66 14.19 25.99
N ALA A 922 -1.15 13.00 26.32
CA ALA A 922 -1.43 12.61 27.69
C ALA A 922 -1.28 11.10 27.87
N THR A 923 -0.96 10.69 29.07
CA THR A 923 -0.92 9.29 29.52
C THR A 923 -1.57 9.19 30.89
N GLY A 924 -2.30 8.11 31.14
CA GLY A 924 -2.97 7.90 32.42
C GLY A 924 -4.17 6.98 32.30
N THR A 925 -5.00 6.92 33.35
CA THR A 925 -6.27 6.19 33.32
C THR A 925 -7.30 6.88 32.42
N PRO A 926 -8.35 6.19 31.95
CA PRO A 926 -9.41 6.83 31.18
C PRO A 926 -10.03 8.05 31.84
N GLU A 927 -10.14 8.03 33.18
CA GLU A 927 -10.66 9.12 33.99
C GLU A 927 -9.73 10.35 33.96
N GLU A 928 -8.41 10.13 34.03
CA GLU A 928 -7.41 11.20 33.94
C GLU A 928 -7.37 11.82 32.54
N ILE A 929 -7.47 10.99 31.51
CA ILE A 929 -7.50 11.47 30.12
C ILE A 929 -8.79 12.26 29.83
N ALA A 930 -9.93 11.86 30.42
CA ALA A 930 -11.23 12.53 30.24
C ALA A 930 -11.23 14.00 30.73
N VAL A 931 -10.35 14.37 31.63
CA VAL A 931 -10.23 15.75 32.14
C VAL A 931 -9.12 16.55 31.43
N CYS A 932 -8.34 15.92 30.50
CA CYS A 932 -7.32 16.59 29.73
C CYS A 932 -7.93 17.41 28.59
N PRO A 933 -7.80 18.76 28.58
CA PRO A 933 -8.46 19.61 27.58
C PRO A 933 -7.88 19.44 26.18
N ASP A 934 -6.61 19.05 26.07
CA ASP A 934 -5.92 18.90 24.80
C ASP A 934 -6.16 17.53 24.13
N SER A 935 -6.78 16.58 24.88
CA SER A 935 -7.08 15.25 24.36
C SER A 935 -8.47 15.21 23.69
N TYR A 936 -8.50 15.03 22.39
CA TYR A 936 -9.75 14.75 21.69
C TYR A 936 -10.38 13.44 22.17
N THR A 937 -9.59 12.39 22.34
CA THR A 937 -10.06 11.12 22.90
C THR A 937 -10.71 11.31 24.25
N GLY A 938 -10.10 12.12 25.13
CA GLY A 938 -10.63 12.43 26.47
C GLY A 938 -12.01 13.07 26.42
N GLN A 939 -12.22 14.03 25.51
CA GLN A 939 -13.51 14.73 25.34
C GLN A 939 -14.67 13.75 24.99
N TYR A 940 -14.38 12.73 24.16
CA TYR A 940 -15.38 11.72 23.77
C TYR A 940 -15.55 10.66 24.86
N VAL A 941 -14.46 10.14 25.42
CA VAL A 941 -14.49 9.11 26.49
C VAL A 941 -15.25 9.59 27.74
N ALA A 942 -15.16 10.87 28.07
CA ALA A 942 -15.87 11.46 29.22
C ALA A 942 -17.40 11.19 29.20
N LYS A 943 -18.00 11.03 28.02
CA LYS A 943 -19.42 10.71 27.84
C LYS A 943 -19.76 9.26 28.25
N TYR A 944 -18.78 8.35 28.12
CA TYR A 944 -18.95 6.91 28.33
C TYR A 944 -18.52 6.44 29.73
N LEU A 945 -17.84 7.30 30.48
CA LEU A 945 -17.46 7.02 31.88
C LEU A 945 -18.54 7.40 32.89
N LYS A 946 -19.61 8.10 32.49
CA LYS A 946 -20.72 8.55 33.32
C LYS A 946 -21.76 7.48 33.56
#